data_13847e1713947f650c154a29f7f69cef
#
_entry.id   13847e1713947f650c154a29f7f69cef
#
_cell.length_a   1.000
_cell.length_b   1.000
_cell.length_c   1.000
_cell.angle_alpha   90.00
_cell.angle_beta   90.00
_cell.angle_gamma   90.00
#
_symmetry.space_group_name_H-M   'P 1'
#
loop_
_entity.id
_entity.type
_entity.pdbx_description
1 polymer ?
#
loop_
_entity_poly.entity_id
_entity_poly.type
_entity_poly.pdbx_seq_one_letter_code
_entity_poly.pdbx_strand_id
1 'polypeptide(L)'
;MTIARRAVPALALLALGRPVHAQGTLADYTRADSLGVRFQGAIVNAVNQTNWIGRTSWVWYRKTTPTGTAYVLVDAETRQRQAAFDQARLASALTAALKRPVVADSLPLDNLTFTDDRTAITFVPDSVRWRCTLSDYKCDASPAPAGQPGPDFGGGLYGTLPNDNVPPRISPDGKWEASVRNFNIYVRRVNSGGNSGGNSGGSSGGRGDAFLLSTDGIEDNAYAQRSIVWSPDSRRVAAYRVKPGYRRELHYVMSSPEDQIQPKHSTRLYNKPGDVLDVEQPVILDLETRKRVDVDNALFPNAYDVRPLQWRRDSRSVVFEYNQRGHQVYRVIEIDAATGRTRAVIDEQMPTFFEYSAKRFRFDIADGKEIIWMSERDGWNHLYVYDGVTGKVTRQITRGPWVVRGVDRVDTIARQIWFQASGMYPGRDPYFVHNYRVNFDGTGLTAMTEADGMHNVSYSADMKYFVDVWSRVDQPPVFELRRTSDRSLVTELERADARALTALGWKPPEVFVAKGRDGKSDIWGVIIRPMNFDPSRKYPVVENIYAGPHGSFVPKTFSSQLGMQRIAELGFIVVQLDGMGTSNRSKAFHDVAWKNLGDAGFPDRILWHKAVAAKYPYYDISRVGIYGTSAGGQSAMGALLFHPDFYRVAVSAAGCHDNRMDKIWWNEQWMGWPIGPEYGAASNVDNAYKLQGKLLLIVGEMDRNVDPSSTMQVVNALIKAKKTFDLLVIPGADHTSGGDYGDRKRWDFFVHNLLGAEPPDRNGTPVVVSSSSK
;
A
#
# COMPACT_ATOMS: atom_id res chain seq x y z
N MET A 1 42.81 89.73 -0.61
CA MET A 1 42.95 88.55 0.27
C MET A 1 42.15 87.44 -0.32
N THR A 2 42.80 86.53 -0.98
CA THR A 2 42.21 85.48 -1.78
C THR A 2 42.18 84.18 -0.95
N ILE A 3 41.01 83.63 -0.70
CA ILE A 3 40.84 82.34 0.00
C ILE A 3 40.70 81.21 -1.01
N ALA A 4 41.73 80.36 -1.07
CA ALA A 4 41.74 79.16 -1.90
C ALA A 4 40.87 78.06 -1.25
N ARG A 5 39.84 77.57 -1.95
CA ARG A 5 39.08 76.37 -1.58
C ARG A 5 39.81 75.12 -2.07
N ARG A 6 40.25 74.27 -1.19
CA ARG A 6 40.74 72.91 -1.51
C ARG A 6 39.56 71.99 -1.74
N ALA A 7 39.51 71.36 -2.91
CA ALA A 7 38.61 70.26 -3.23
C ALA A 7 39.18 68.94 -2.69
N VAL A 8 38.39 68.18 -1.96
CA VAL A 8 38.69 66.80 -1.52
C VAL A 8 38.04 65.85 -2.54
N PRO A 9 38.75 64.90 -3.14
CA PRO A 9 38.13 63.95 -4.03
C PRO A 9 37.41 62.85 -3.18
N ALA A 10 36.10 62.69 -3.39
CA ALA A 10 35.36 61.56 -2.85
C ALA A 10 35.71 60.27 -3.59
N LEU A 11 36.38 59.35 -2.94
CA LEU A 11 36.58 57.96 -3.44
C LEU A 11 35.24 57.23 -3.33
N ALA A 12 34.58 57.02 -4.48
CA ALA A 12 33.44 56.09 -4.59
C ALA A 12 33.98 54.66 -4.51
N LEU A 13 33.80 53.99 -3.37
CA LEU A 13 33.96 52.54 -3.26
C LEU A 13 32.82 51.89 -4.04
N LEU A 14 33.08 51.43 -5.27
CA LEU A 14 32.25 50.44 -5.97
C LEU A 14 32.35 49.11 -5.21
N ALA A 15 31.41 48.85 -4.31
CA ALA A 15 31.19 47.54 -3.80
C ALA A 15 30.69 46.64 -4.97
N LEU A 16 31.62 45.91 -5.55
CA LEU A 16 31.28 44.75 -6.44
C LEU A 16 30.52 43.71 -5.58
N GLY A 17 29.22 43.94 -5.42
CA GLY A 17 28.31 42.94 -4.96
C GLY A 17 28.40 41.75 -5.91
N ARG A 18 28.99 40.63 -5.42
CA ARG A 18 28.83 39.35 -6.11
C ARG A 18 27.32 39.16 -6.32
N PRO A 19 26.84 38.78 -7.50
CA PRO A 19 25.43 38.48 -7.69
C PRO A 19 25.07 37.37 -6.74
N VAL A 20 24.32 37.68 -5.69
CA VAL A 20 23.65 36.68 -4.88
C VAL A 20 22.60 36.07 -5.81
N HIS A 21 22.93 34.92 -6.40
CA HIS A 21 21.95 34.19 -7.19
C HIS A 21 20.81 33.83 -6.25
N ALA A 22 19.70 34.53 -6.35
CA ALA A 22 18.50 34.26 -5.57
C ALA A 22 18.04 32.81 -5.82
N GLN A 23 17.48 32.16 -4.82
CA GLN A 23 16.79 30.86 -4.90
C GLN A 23 15.29 31.15 -5.00
N GLY A 24 14.50 30.23 -5.59
CA GLY A 24 13.06 30.42 -5.79
C GLY A 24 12.71 31.41 -6.92
N THR A 25 13.60 31.59 -7.86
CA THR A 25 13.41 32.49 -9.02
C THR A 25 12.48 31.89 -10.07
N LEU A 26 11.98 32.72 -10.99
CA LEU A 26 11.21 32.23 -12.15
C LEU A 26 11.99 31.17 -12.95
N ALA A 27 13.32 31.31 -13.07
CA ALA A 27 14.15 30.30 -13.74
C ALA A 27 14.16 28.97 -12.99
N ASP A 28 14.13 28.98 -11.65
CA ASP A 28 14.06 27.78 -10.84
C ASP A 28 12.70 27.06 -11.02
N TYR A 29 11.61 27.82 -11.04
CA TYR A 29 10.27 27.28 -11.33
C TYR A 29 10.18 26.68 -12.74
N THR A 30 10.68 27.41 -13.76
CA THR A 30 10.71 26.91 -15.15
C THR A 30 11.51 25.61 -15.26
N ARG A 31 12.63 25.50 -14.53
CA ARG A 31 13.42 24.27 -14.45
C ARG A 31 12.64 23.14 -13.78
N ALA A 32 11.99 23.38 -12.64
CA ALA A 32 11.18 22.42 -11.93
C ALA A 32 9.99 21.92 -12.77
N ASP A 33 9.25 22.81 -13.41
CA ASP A 33 8.10 22.48 -14.27
C ASP A 33 8.51 21.64 -15.48
N SER A 34 9.66 21.95 -16.11
CA SER A 34 10.14 21.27 -17.32
C SER A 34 10.71 19.86 -17.08
N LEU A 35 11.01 19.47 -15.83
CA LEU A 35 11.71 18.20 -15.56
C LEU A 35 10.97 16.97 -16.10
N GLY A 36 9.63 16.92 -16.01
CA GLY A 36 8.85 15.80 -16.50
C GLY A 36 9.10 15.53 -17.99
N VAL A 37 9.03 16.60 -18.80
CA VAL A 37 9.27 16.53 -20.24
C VAL A 37 10.76 16.25 -20.54
N ARG A 38 11.68 16.89 -19.83
CA ARG A 38 13.13 16.70 -20.02
C ARG A 38 13.60 15.28 -19.70
N PHE A 39 12.99 14.62 -18.72
CA PHE A 39 13.35 13.26 -18.30
C PHE A 39 12.61 12.18 -19.09
N GLN A 40 11.63 12.57 -19.92
CA GLN A 40 10.89 11.62 -20.74
C GLN A 40 11.85 10.93 -21.73
N GLY A 41 11.83 9.59 -21.76
CA GLY A 41 12.71 8.79 -22.61
C GLY A 41 14.19 8.79 -22.22
N ALA A 42 14.59 9.47 -21.13
CA ALA A 42 15.98 9.54 -20.70
C ALA A 42 16.49 8.26 -19.99
N ILE A 43 15.61 7.31 -19.69
CA ILE A 43 15.95 5.98 -19.17
C ILE A 43 15.49 4.97 -20.21
N VAL A 44 16.43 4.28 -20.85
CA VAL A 44 16.14 3.23 -21.83
C VAL A 44 16.44 1.84 -21.27
N ASN A 45 15.92 0.81 -21.94
CA ASN A 45 15.98 -0.59 -21.49
C ASN A 45 15.40 -0.82 -20.08
N ALA A 46 14.64 0.12 -19.53
CA ALA A 46 13.88 -0.12 -18.32
C ALA A 46 12.68 -1.03 -18.64
N VAL A 47 12.54 -2.10 -17.88
CA VAL A 47 11.45 -3.06 -18.01
C VAL A 47 10.42 -2.79 -16.93
N ASN A 48 9.15 -2.69 -17.30
CA ASN A 48 8.10 -2.43 -16.30
C ASN A 48 7.76 -3.69 -15.52
N GLN A 49 7.63 -4.83 -16.22
CA GLN A 49 7.26 -6.10 -15.64
C GLN A 49 7.70 -7.24 -16.56
N THR A 50 8.15 -8.34 -15.95
CA THR A 50 8.42 -9.61 -16.63
C THR A 50 7.27 -10.58 -16.37
N ASN A 51 6.81 -11.30 -17.41
CA ASN A 51 5.64 -12.15 -17.35
C ASN A 51 5.94 -13.52 -17.94
N TRP A 52 5.73 -14.57 -17.16
CA TRP A 52 5.81 -15.95 -17.65
C TRP A 52 4.58 -16.32 -18.46
N ILE A 53 4.75 -17.13 -19.50
CA ILE A 53 3.65 -17.62 -20.33
C ILE A 53 3.22 -19.00 -19.82
N GLY A 54 2.06 -19.05 -19.15
CA GLY A 54 1.49 -20.29 -18.64
C GLY A 54 2.50 -21.12 -17.84
N ARG A 55 2.62 -22.41 -18.20
CA ARG A 55 3.59 -23.36 -17.59
C ARG A 55 4.81 -23.62 -18.49
N THR A 56 5.12 -22.70 -19.38
CA THR A 56 6.23 -22.81 -20.34
C THR A 56 7.52 -22.23 -19.79
N SER A 57 8.64 -22.41 -20.50
CA SER A 57 9.94 -21.77 -20.24
C SER A 57 10.02 -20.33 -20.78
N TRP A 58 8.95 -19.82 -21.38
CA TRP A 58 8.94 -18.54 -22.04
C TRP A 58 8.54 -17.42 -21.10
N VAL A 59 9.35 -16.33 -21.11
CA VAL A 59 9.08 -15.07 -20.42
C VAL A 59 9.04 -13.93 -21.44
N TRP A 60 8.08 -13.03 -21.29
CA TRP A 60 8.02 -11.81 -22.08
C TRP A 60 8.05 -10.56 -21.18
N TYR A 61 8.48 -9.45 -21.78
CA TYR A 61 8.48 -8.16 -21.11
C TYR A 61 8.40 -7.01 -22.10
N ARG A 62 7.98 -5.84 -21.62
CA ARG A 62 7.98 -4.57 -22.32
C ARG A 62 9.12 -3.72 -21.76
N LYS A 63 9.98 -3.20 -22.65
CA LYS A 63 11.06 -2.28 -22.28
C LYS A 63 10.93 -0.92 -22.94
N THR A 64 11.51 0.10 -22.30
CA THR A 64 11.62 1.45 -22.88
C THR A 64 12.69 1.49 -23.97
N THR A 65 12.42 2.29 -25.00
CA THR A 65 13.37 2.66 -26.07
C THR A 65 13.48 4.18 -26.18
N PRO A 66 14.40 4.74 -26.93
CA PRO A 66 14.45 6.18 -27.11
C PRO A 66 13.18 6.80 -27.71
N THR A 67 12.41 6.05 -28.50
CA THR A 67 11.21 6.53 -29.21
C THR A 67 9.91 6.05 -28.61
N GLY A 68 9.96 5.08 -27.65
CA GLY A 68 8.74 4.52 -27.06
C GLY A 68 8.99 3.20 -26.34
N THR A 69 8.36 2.11 -26.80
CA THR A 69 8.44 0.79 -26.16
C THR A 69 8.68 -0.36 -27.14
N ALA A 70 9.36 -1.40 -26.69
CA ALA A 70 9.54 -2.66 -27.42
C ALA A 70 9.10 -3.86 -26.57
N TYR A 71 8.52 -4.87 -27.20
CA TYR A 71 8.11 -6.12 -26.55
C TYR A 71 9.05 -7.25 -26.93
N VAL A 72 9.58 -7.93 -25.93
CA VAL A 72 10.62 -8.96 -26.06
C VAL A 72 10.10 -10.29 -25.51
N LEU A 73 10.44 -11.37 -26.17
CA LEU A 73 10.13 -12.75 -25.80
C LEU A 73 11.42 -13.53 -25.65
N VAL A 74 11.60 -14.27 -24.56
CA VAL A 74 12.80 -15.04 -24.25
C VAL A 74 12.43 -16.45 -23.81
N ASP A 75 13.10 -17.46 -24.38
CA ASP A 75 13.02 -18.83 -23.91
C ASP A 75 14.15 -19.10 -22.90
N ALA A 76 13.80 -19.46 -21.67
CA ALA A 76 14.76 -19.75 -20.62
C ALA A 76 15.58 -21.03 -20.86
N GLU A 77 15.07 -22.00 -21.62
CA GLU A 77 15.78 -23.24 -21.92
C GLU A 77 16.84 -23.05 -22.99
N THR A 78 16.47 -22.43 -24.11
CA THR A 78 17.34 -22.27 -25.29
C THR A 78 18.10 -20.97 -25.30
N ARG A 79 17.75 -20.01 -24.44
CA ARG A 79 18.24 -18.62 -24.39
C ARG A 79 17.87 -17.82 -25.65
N GLN A 80 16.94 -18.32 -26.46
CA GLN A 80 16.47 -17.62 -27.64
C GLN A 80 15.77 -16.33 -27.23
N ARG A 81 16.17 -15.21 -27.84
CA ARG A 81 15.59 -13.89 -27.64
C ARG A 81 15.07 -13.34 -28.96
N GLN A 82 13.84 -12.85 -29.00
CA GLN A 82 13.21 -12.32 -30.20
C GLN A 82 12.20 -11.23 -29.85
N ALA A 83 11.74 -10.49 -30.88
CA ALA A 83 10.57 -9.63 -30.72
C ALA A 83 9.35 -10.50 -30.36
N ALA A 84 8.54 -10.05 -29.40
CA ALA A 84 7.37 -10.79 -28.96
C ALA A 84 6.30 -10.90 -30.06
N PHE A 85 6.25 -9.90 -30.93
CA PHE A 85 5.42 -9.82 -32.13
C PHE A 85 5.88 -8.67 -33.03
N ASP A 86 5.39 -8.59 -34.24
CA ASP A 86 5.60 -7.46 -35.15
C ASP A 86 4.72 -6.28 -34.73
N GLN A 87 5.33 -5.29 -34.07
CA GLN A 87 4.63 -4.11 -33.54
C GLN A 87 4.00 -3.25 -34.64
N ALA A 88 4.61 -3.18 -35.83
CA ALA A 88 4.09 -2.38 -36.94
C ALA A 88 2.82 -3.01 -37.54
N ARG A 89 2.84 -4.34 -37.73
CA ARG A 89 1.65 -5.07 -38.20
C ARG A 89 0.52 -5.00 -37.18
N LEU A 90 0.83 -5.15 -35.88
CA LEU A 90 -0.17 -5.05 -34.83
C LEU A 90 -0.75 -3.62 -34.74
N ALA A 91 0.08 -2.58 -34.84
CA ALA A 91 -0.39 -1.19 -34.87
C ALA A 91 -1.36 -0.93 -36.03
N SER A 92 -1.03 -1.44 -37.21
CA SER A 92 -1.91 -1.34 -38.39
C SER A 92 -3.25 -2.03 -38.17
N ALA A 93 -3.24 -3.27 -37.62
CA ALA A 93 -4.44 -4.01 -37.29
C ALA A 93 -5.31 -3.30 -36.23
N LEU A 94 -4.67 -2.78 -35.19
CA LEU A 94 -5.36 -2.03 -34.13
C LEU A 94 -5.90 -0.67 -34.62
N THR A 95 -5.21 0.01 -35.53
CA THR A 95 -5.71 1.24 -36.16
C THR A 95 -7.04 0.98 -36.87
N ALA A 96 -7.13 -0.14 -37.63
CA ALA A 96 -8.35 -0.54 -38.30
C ALA A 96 -9.46 -0.96 -37.31
N ALA A 97 -9.11 -1.72 -36.29
CA ALA A 97 -10.06 -2.26 -35.31
C ALA A 97 -10.63 -1.19 -34.36
N LEU A 98 -9.76 -0.29 -33.83
CA LEU A 98 -10.11 0.78 -32.90
C LEU A 98 -10.63 2.05 -33.61
N LYS A 99 -10.53 2.11 -34.94
CA LYS A 99 -10.90 3.29 -35.76
C LYS A 99 -10.23 4.60 -35.30
N ARG A 100 -9.02 4.49 -34.76
CA ARG A 100 -8.15 5.62 -34.37
C ARG A 100 -6.69 5.28 -34.67
N PRO A 101 -5.83 6.27 -34.93
CA PRO A 101 -4.41 6.00 -35.17
C PRO A 101 -3.75 5.31 -33.97
N VAL A 102 -2.99 4.25 -34.22
CA VAL A 102 -2.18 3.52 -33.26
C VAL A 102 -0.73 3.52 -33.72
N VAL A 103 0.19 3.95 -32.86
CA VAL A 103 1.61 4.04 -33.17
C VAL A 103 2.33 2.81 -32.66
N ALA A 104 3.22 2.21 -33.47
CA ALA A 104 3.93 0.98 -33.16
C ALA A 104 4.78 1.08 -31.85
N ASP A 105 5.39 2.24 -31.62
CA ASP A 105 6.22 2.47 -30.42
C ASP A 105 5.40 2.78 -29.15
N SER A 106 4.06 2.89 -29.29
CA SER A 106 3.15 3.21 -28.18
C SER A 106 1.83 2.45 -28.31
N LEU A 107 1.92 1.12 -28.32
CA LEU A 107 0.75 0.26 -28.44
C LEU A 107 -0.11 0.29 -27.15
N PRO A 108 -1.46 0.43 -27.26
CA PRO A 108 -2.37 0.45 -26.11
C PRO A 108 -2.67 -0.98 -25.63
N LEU A 109 -1.66 -1.66 -25.10
CA LEU A 109 -1.75 -3.09 -24.69
C LEU A 109 -1.83 -3.20 -23.15
N ASP A 110 -2.84 -2.59 -22.56
CA ASP A 110 -3.06 -2.72 -21.11
C ASP A 110 -3.49 -4.17 -20.77
N ASN A 111 -2.93 -4.71 -19.67
CA ASN A 111 -3.16 -6.07 -19.21
C ASN A 111 -2.86 -7.15 -20.28
N LEU A 112 -1.78 -6.93 -21.05
CA LEU A 112 -1.34 -7.86 -22.08
C LEU A 112 -1.05 -9.26 -21.51
N THR A 113 -1.60 -10.30 -22.13
CA THR A 113 -1.29 -11.69 -21.86
C THR A 113 -1.13 -12.47 -23.16
N PHE A 114 -0.31 -13.52 -23.14
CA PHE A 114 -0.16 -14.47 -24.24
C PHE A 114 -0.99 -15.74 -23.96
N THR A 115 -1.47 -16.39 -25.00
CA THR A 115 -1.91 -17.79 -24.90
C THR A 115 -0.72 -18.72 -24.64
N ASP A 116 -0.93 -19.85 -23.97
CA ASP A 116 0.15 -20.79 -23.60
C ASP A 116 0.94 -21.29 -24.81
N ASP A 117 0.27 -21.46 -25.96
CA ASP A 117 0.87 -21.84 -27.25
C ASP A 117 1.53 -20.65 -27.99
N ARG A 118 1.40 -19.45 -27.46
CA ARG A 118 1.93 -18.19 -28.01
C ARG A 118 1.39 -17.83 -29.41
N THR A 119 0.24 -18.36 -29.79
CA THR A 119 -0.37 -18.07 -31.09
C THR A 119 -1.21 -16.80 -31.11
N ALA A 120 -1.61 -16.32 -29.92
CA ALA A 120 -2.40 -15.11 -29.76
C ALA A 120 -2.05 -14.32 -28.51
N ILE A 121 -2.43 -13.04 -28.53
CA ILE A 121 -2.38 -12.14 -27.37
C ILE A 121 -3.76 -11.64 -27.00
N THR A 122 -3.99 -11.34 -25.71
CA THR A 122 -5.20 -10.65 -25.24
C THR A 122 -4.79 -9.43 -24.41
N PHE A 123 -5.58 -8.35 -24.47
CA PHE A 123 -5.35 -7.10 -23.75
C PHE A 123 -6.67 -6.32 -23.62
N VAL A 124 -6.70 -5.27 -22.80
CA VAL A 124 -7.94 -4.55 -22.44
C VAL A 124 -7.68 -3.02 -22.53
N PRO A 125 -7.68 -2.43 -23.74
CA PRO A 125 -7.74 -0.97 -23.88
C PRO A 125 -9.19 -0.50 -23.67
N ASP A 126 -9.37 0.64 -23.06
CA ASP A 126 -10.66 1.35 -22.97
C ASP A 126 -11.84 0.46 -22.49
N SER A 127 -11.59 -0.46 -21.53
CA SER A 127 -12.59 -1.40 -20.95
C SER A 127 -13.17 -2.46 -21.92
N VAL A 128 -12.57 -2.66 -23.08
CA VAL A 128 -12.91 -3.71 -24.03
C VAL A 128 -11.78 -4.72 -24.12
N ARG A 129 -12.09 -6.01 -23.99
CA ARG A 129 -11.10 -7.07 -24.18
C ARG A 129 -10.91 -7.34 -25.67
N TRP A 130 -9.68 -7.34 -26.11
CA TRP A 130 -9.27 -7.69 -27.45
C TRP A 130 -8.45 -8.98 -27.45
N ARG A 131 -8.62 -9.80 -28.48
CA ARG A 131 -7.78 -10.96 -28.77
C ARG A 131 -7.27 -10.84 -30.20
N CYS A 132 -5.93 -10.84 -30.38
CA CYS A 132 -5.30 -10.80 -31.69
C CYS A 132 -4.48 -12.08 -31.91
N THR A 133 -4.68 -12.75 -33.04
CA THR A 133 -3.81 -13.83 -33.51
C THR A 133 -2.48 -13.24 -34.01
N LEU A 134 -1.36 -13.92 -33.76
CA LEU A 134 -0.03 -13.42 -34.14
C LEU A 134 0.42 -13.87 -35.55
N SER A 135 -0.29 -14.82 -36.18
CA SER A 135 0.00 -15.27 -37.54
C SER A 135 -0.44 -14.25 -38.61
N ASP A 136 -1.65 -13.73 -38.46
CA ASP A 136 -2.31 -12.84 -39.44
C ASP A 136 -2.68 -11.45 -38.84
N TYR A 137 -2.55 -11.29 -37.54
CA TYR A 137 -2.89 -10.06 -36.77
C TYR A 137 -4.40 -9.72 -36.84
N LYS A 138 -5.25 -10.74 -36.99
CA LYS A 138 -6.69 -10.54 -36.87
C LYS A 138 -7.05 -10.31 -35.41
N CYS A 139 -7.79 -9.23 -35.15
CA CYS A 139 -8.16 -8.80 -33.80
C CYS A 139 -9.69 -8.81 -33.64
N ASP A 140 -10.18 -9.53 -32.63
CA ASP A 140 -11.60 -9.63 -32.29
C ASP A 140 -11.85 -9.05 -30.90
N ALA A 141 -12.94 -8.28 -30.76
CA ALA A 141 -13.35 -7.66 -29.50
C ALA A 141 -14.36 -8.53 -28.74
N SER A 142 -14.29 -8.52 -27.42
CA SER A 142 -15.26 -9.11 -26.50
C SER A 142 -15.45 -8.23 -25.27
N PRO A 143 -16.58 -8.32 -24.54
CA PRO A 143 -16.74 -7.59 -23.29
C PRO A 143 -15.61 -7.94 -22.30
N ALA A 144 -15.05 -6.92 -21.65
CA ALA A 144 -14.12 -7.18 -20.55
C ALA A 144 -14.86 -7.86 -19.38
N PRO A 145 -14.20 -8.75 -18.62
CA PRO A 145 -14.78 -9.26 -17.38
C PRO A 145 -15.10 -8.09 -16.46
N ALA A 146 -16.26 -8.14 -15.82
CA ALA A 146 -16.57 -7.16 -14.77
C ALA A 146 -15.45 -7.15 -13.74
N GLY A 147 -14.89 -5.96 -13.48
CA GLY A 147 -13.87 -5.80 -12.45
C GLY A 147 -14.39 -6.27 -11.10
N GLN A 148 -13.59 -6.98 -10.33
CA GLN A 148 -13.95 -7.26 -8.94
C GLN A 148 -14.00 -5.94 -8.17
N PRO A 149 -15.01 -5.73 -7.31
CA PRO A 149 -15.01 -4.57 -6.42
C PRO A 149 -13.70 -4.57 -5.62
N GLY A 150 -13.07 -3.40 -5.52
CA GLY A 150 -11.90 -3.23 -4.66
C GLY A 150 -12.20 -3.60 -3.21
N PRO A 151 -11.19 -3.83 -2.37
CA PRO A 151 -11.39 -4.19 -0.97
C PRO A 151 -12.25 -3.13 -0.28
N ASP A 152 -13.35 -3.56 0.30
CA ASP A 152 -14.18 -2.72 1.15
C ASP A 152 -13.46 -2.57 2.51
N PHE A 153 -13.04 -1.36 2.83
CA PHE A 153 -12.36 -1.02 4.08
C PHE A 153 -13.35 -0.75 5.24
N GLY A 154 -14.63 -0.99 5.07
CA GLY A 154 -15.68 -0.82 6.08
C GLY A 154 -15.88 -2.08 6.93
N GLY A 155 -15.79 -1.94 8.24
CA GLY A 155 -15.76 -2.97 9.26
C GLY A 155 -16.75 -4.12 9.17
N GLY A 156 -16.30 -5.31 9.60
CA GLY A 156 -17.06 -6.55 9.69
C GLY A 156 -17.20 -7.28 8.34
N LEU A 157 -16.67 -8.50 8.23
CA LEU A 157 -16.67 -9.26 6.96
C LEU A 157 -18.08 -9.57 6.43
N TYR A 158 -19.10 -9.56 7.29
CA TYR A 158 -20.43 -10.07 6.99
C TYR A 158 -21.56 -9.10 7.25
N GLY A 159 -21.38 -8.09 8.11
CA GLY A 159 -22.45 -7.21 8.56
C GLY A 159 -22.84 -6.06 7.63
N THR A 160 -22.06 -5.77 6.58
CA THR A 160 -22.27 -4.60 5.73
C THR A 160 -22.97 -4.87 4.40
N LEU A 161 -23.18 -6.14 4.04
CA LEU A 161 -23.72 -6.49 2.73
C LEU A 161 -25.08 -7.19 2.88
N PRO A 162 -26.12 -6.73 2.15
CA PRO A 162 -27.39 -7.43 2.09
C PRO A 162 -27.20 -8.89 1.66
N ASN A 163 -27.93 -9.82 2.29
CA ASN A 163 -27.89 -11.25 1.92
C ASN A 163 -28.48 -11.51 0.53
N ASP A 164 -29.21 -10.56 -0.05
CA ASP A 164 -30.09 -10.74 -1.21
C ASP A 164 -29.38 -11.10 -2.52
N ASN A 165 -28.10 -10.73 -2.66
CA ASN A 165 -27.32 -10.98 -3.89
C ASN A 165 -26.30 -12.12 -3.74
N VAL A 166 -26.35 -12.88 -2.65
CA VAL A 166 -25.44 -14.01 -2.44
C VAL A 166 -26.14 -15.30 -2.79
N PRO A 167 -25.61 -16.09 -3.75
CA PRO A 167 -26.26 -17.34 -4.14
C PRO A 167 -26.28 -18.34 -2.98
N PRO A 168 -27.30 -19.23 -2.96
CA PRO A 168 -27.33 -20.34 -2.02
C PRO A 168 -26.07 -21.21 -2.09
N ARG A 169 -25.71 -21.83 -0.98
CA ARG A 169 -24.54 -22.71 -0.86
C ARG A 169 -24.94 -24.16 -1.05
N ILE A 170 -24.44 -24.77 -2.12
CA ILE A 170 -24.70 -26.20 -2.42
C ILE A 170 -23.79 -27.07 -1.55
N SER A 171 -24.36 -28.17 -1.00
CA SER A 171 -23.60 -29.17 -0.25
C SER A 171 -22.58 -29.90 -1.14
N PRO A 172 -21.44 -30.40 -0.62
CA PRO A 172 -20.43 -31.11 -1.40
C PRO A 172 -20.97 -32.34 -2.17
N ASP A 173 -22.01 -33.03 -1.64
CA ASP A 173 -22.65 -34.17 -2.32
C ASP A 173 -23.70 -33.73 -3.35
N GLY A 174 -23.90 -32.40 -3.54
CA GLY A 174 -24.83 -31.85 -4.53
C GLY A 174 -26.31 -32.01 -4.18
N LYS A 175 -26.68 -32.60 -3.06
CA LYS A 175 -28.07 -32.94 -2.72
C LYS A 175 -28.85 -31.80 -2.04
N TRP A 176 -28.14 -30.87 -1.38
CA TRP A 176 -28.75 -29.85 -0.58
C TRP A 176 -28.24 -28.47 -0.99
N GLU A 177 -29.06 -27.46 -0.82
CA GLU A 177 -28.64 -26.06 -0.82
C GLU A 177 -29.07 -25.36 0.46
N ALA A 178 -28.21 -24.48 0.99
CA ALA A 178 -28.47 -23.66 2.16
C ALA A 178 -28.54 -22.19 1.79
N SER A 179 -29.51 -21.47 2.33
CA SER A 179 -29.70 -20.03 2.16
C SER A 179 -30.24 -19.41 3.45
N VAL A 180 -30.17 -18.09 3.59
CA VAL A 180 -30.78 -17.36 4.69
C VAL A 180 -32.17 -16.87 4.24
N ARG A 181 -33.20 -17.19 5.03
CA ARG A 181 -34.57 -16.70 4.86
C ARG A 181 -35.13 -16.28 6.21
N ASN A 182 -35.74 -15.12 6.27
CA ASN A 182 -36.26 -14.56 7.52
C ASN A 182 -35.27 -14.70 8.68
N PHE A 183 -34.02 -14.23 8.43
CA PHE A 183 -32.90 -14.22 9.38
C PHE A 183 -32.33 -15.60 9.74
N ASN A 184 -32.90 -16.72 9.26
CA ASN A 184 -32.56 -18.08 9.61
C ASN A 184 -32.05 -18.88 8.43
N ILE A 185 -31.25 -19.94 8.72
CA ILE A 185 -30.75 -20.85 7.72
C ILE A 185 -31.88 -21.79 7.28
N TYR A 186 -32.16 -21.70 5.99
CA TYR A 186 -33.13 -22.52 5.27
C TYR A 186 -32.39 -23.50 4.35
N VAL A 187 -32.78 -24.76 4.37
CA VAL A 187 -32.19 -25.84 3.57
C VAL A 187 -33.26 -26.47 2.72
N ARG A 188 -32.92 -26.75 1.43
CA ARG A 188 -33.80 -27.51 0.53
C ARG A 188 -32.99 -28.50 -0.29
N ARG A 189 -33.63 -29.57 -0.78
CA ARG A 189 -33.03 -30.48 -1.75
C ARG A 189 -32.84 -29.81 -3.10
N VAL A 190 -31.69 -30.09 -3.72
CA VAL A 190 -31.40 -29.69 -5.09
C VAL A 190 -32.14 -30.69 -6.00
N ASN A 191 -33.13 -30.21 -6.77
CA ASN A 191 -33.86 -31.06 -7.74
C ASN A 191 -32.91 -31.46 -8.89
N SER A 192 -32.66 -32.74 -9.04
CA SER A 192 -31.87 -33.33 -10.12
C SER A 192 -32.62 -33.36 -11.45
N GLY A 193 -33.15 -32.22 -11.89
CA GLY A 193 -33.86 -32.13 -13.17
C GLY A 193 -34.34 -30.72 -13.48
N GLY A 194 -33.59 -29.98 -14.31
CA GLY A 194 -34.08 -28.76 -14.91
C GLY A 194 -33.13 -27.58 -14.89
N ASN A 195 -32.73 -27.15 -16.07
CA ASN A 195 -31.99 -25.94 -16.41
C ASN A 195 -32.23 -24.73 -15.49
N SER A 196 -31.16 -24.15 -15.00
CA SER A 196 -31.14 -22.85 -14.36
C SER A 196 -31.38 -21.75 -15.39
N GLY A 197 -32.59 -21.28 -15.50
CA GLY A 197 -32.92 -20.12 -16.33
C GLY A 197 -34.42 -19.90 -16.43
N GLY A 198 -34.99 -19.02 -15.63
CA GLY A 198 -36.38 -18.58 -15.86
C GLY A 198 -37.15 -18.25 -14.59
N ASN A 199 -37.44 -16.98 -14.42
CA ASN A 199 -38.41 -16.40 -13.55
C ASN A 199 -39.81 -16.91 -13.93
N SER A 200 -40.42 -17.78 -13.15
CA SER A 200 -41.86 -18.03 -13.29
C SER A 200 -42.45 -18.50 -11.94
N GLY A 201 -43.32 -17.66 -11.42
CA GLY A 201 -44.25 -18.03 -10.36
C GLY A 201 -45.16 -19.16 -10.84
N GLY A 202 -45.18 -20.26 -10.09
CA GLY A 202 -46.06 -21.41 -10.39
C GLY A 202 -45.80 -22.53 -9.41
N SER A 203 -46.64 -22.69 -8.43
CA SER A 203 -46.66 -23.69 -7.38
C SER A 203 -46.89 -25.11 -7.97
N SER A 204 -46.02 -26.08 -7.59
CA SER A 204 -46.33 -27.42 -7.15
C SER A 204 -45.13 -28.35 -7.30
N GLY A 205 -44.13 -28.16 -6.45
CA GLY A 205 -43.07 -29.14 -6.20
C GLY A 205 -43.18 -29.58 -4.75
N GLY A 206 -43.16 -30.87 -4.47
CA GLY A 206 -43.44 -31.51 -3.21
C GLY A 206 -42.96 -30.77 -1.94
N ARG A 207 -43.85 -30.53 -1.06
CA ARG A 207 -43.69 -29.82 0.24
C ARG A 207 -42.77 -30.57 1.25
N GLY A 208 -42.13 -31.69 0.87
CA GLY A 208 -41.42 -32.60 1.78
C GLY A 208 -39.96 -32.33 2.05
N ASP A 209 -39.24 -31.61 1.19
CA ASP A 209 -37.77 -31.57 1.18
C ASP A 209 -37.13 -30.19 1.49
N ALA A 210 -37.87 -29.30 2.13
CA ALA A 210 -37.38 -27.97 2.50
C ALA A 210 -37.80 -27.60 3.93
N PHE A 211 -36.85 -27.09 4.74
CA PHE A 211 -37.12 -26.74 6.14
C PHE A 211 -36.17 -25.66 6.65
N LEU A 212 -36.54 -25.02 7.77
CA LEU A 212 -35.64 -24.17 8.53
C LEU A 212 -34.69 -25.06 9.34
N LEU A 213 -33.39 -24.86 9.17
CA LEU A 213 -32.34 -25.54 9.93
C LEU A 213 -32.02 -24.80 11.22
N SER A 214 -32.30 -23.48 11.27
CA SER A 214 -32.24 -22.66 12.49
C SER A 214 -33.55 -21.93 12.70
N THR A 215 -33.85 -21.53 13.95
CA THR A 215 -35.10 -20.83 14.34
C THR A 215 -34.85 -19.69 15.31
N ASP A 216 -33.57 -19.36 15.58
CA ASP A 216 -33.13 -18.41 16.57
C ASP A 216 -32.55 -17.12 15.96
N GLY A 217 -32.59 -16.98 14.63
CA GLY A 217 -32.23 -15.76 13.91
C GLY A 217 -33.38 -14.75 13.95
N ILE A 218 -33.06 -13.50 14.26
CA ILE A 218 -33.98 -12.35 14.30
C ILE A 218 -33.34 -11.16 13.56
N GLU A 219 -34.09 -10.08 13.34
CA GLU A 219 -33.65 -8.89 12.58
C GLU A 219 -32.31 -8.33 13.06
N ASP A 220 -32.14 -8.20 14.38
CA ASP A 220 -30.90 -7.65 14.97
C ASP A 220 -29.87 -8.73 15.34
N ASN A 221 -30.05 -9.96 14.90
CA ASN A 221 -29.13 -11.05 15.16
C ASN A 221 -29.36 -12.18 14.14
N ALA A 222 -29.03 -11.92 12.89
CA ALA A 222 -29.34 -12.76 11.75
C ALA A 222 -28.16 -13.66 11.35
N TYR A 223 -28.44 -14.75 10.68
CA TYR A 223 -27.42 -15.54 10.00
C TYR A 223 -26.92 -14.82 8.73
N ALA A 224 -25.61 -14.84 8.51
CA ALA A 224 -24.98 -14.21 7.36
C ALA A 224 -24.84 -15.21 6.20
N GLN A 225 -25.54 -14.97 5.10
CA GLN A 225 -25.54 -15.85 3.90
C GLN A 225 -24.13 -16.13 3.39
N ARG A 226 -23.23 -15.13 3.39
CA ARG A 226 -21.85 -15.27 2.90
C ARG A 226 -21.01 -16.20 3.77
N SER A 227 -21.36 -16.37 5.04
CA SER A 227 -20.60 -17.15 6.00
C SER A 227 -20.95 -18.65 5.97
N ILE A 228 -22.01 -19.05 5.26
CA ILE A 228 -22.45 -20.43 5.19
C ILE A 228 -21.39 -21.31 4.52
N VAL A 229 -20.93 -22.34 5.26
CA VAL A 229 -20.00 -23.36 4.77
C VAL A 229 -20.50 -24.75 5.16
N TRP A 230 -20.62 -25.66 4.18
CA TRP A 230 -20.98 -27.06 4.40
C TRP A 230 -19.76 -27.86 4.90
N SER A 231 -20.02 -28.81 5.79
CA SER A 231 -19.02 -29.84 6.11
C SER A 231 -18.73 -30.72 4.88
N PRO A 232 -17.49 -31.21 4.72
CA PRO A 232 -17.14 -32.10 3.61
C PRO A 232 -18.03 -33.32 3.45
N ASP A 233 -18.56 -33.86 4.54
CA ASP A 233 -19.51 -35.00 4.55
C ASP A 233 -20.97 -34.60 4.29
N SER A 234 -21.24 -33.30 4.06
CA SER A 234 -22.57 -32.74 3.81
C SER A 234 -23.59 -32.90 4.94
N ARG A 235 -23.14 -33.23 6.17
CA ARG A 235 -24.04 -33.45 7.31
C ARG A 235 -24.26 -32.22 8.19
N ARG A 236 -23.39 -31.23 8.08
CA ARG A 236 -23.43 -30.03 8.93
C ARG A 236 -23.22 -28.76 8.12
N VAL A 237 -23.77 -27.69 8.67
CA VAL A 237 -23.55 -26.32 8.19
C VAL A 237 -22.93 -25.51 9.30
N ALA A 238 -21.84 -24.82 9.00
CA ALA A 238 -21.32 -23.77 9.88
C ALA A 238 -21.60 -22.40 9.27
N ALA A 239 -21.93 -21.42 10.09
CA ALA A 239 -22.19 -20.05 9.69
C ALA A 239 -21.95 -19.09 10.84
N TYR A 240 -21.79 -17.80 10.53
CA TYR A 240 -21.86 -16.74 11.55
C TYR A 240 -23.29 -16.25 11.72
N ARG A 241 -23.73 -16.13 12.99
CA ARG A 241 -24.85 -15.32 13.38
C ARG A 241 -24.31 -13.96 13.82
N VAL A 242 -24.80 -12.89 13.22
CA VAL A 242 -24.25 -11.55 13.34
C VAL A 242 -25.23 -10.63 14.04
N LYS A 243 -24.79 -10.09 15.17
CA LYS A 243 -25.47 -8.95 15.82
C LYS A 243 -24.81 -7.68 15.29
N PRO A 244 -25.54 -6.82 14.55
CA PRO A 244 -24.97 -5.62 13.95
C PRO A 244 -24.43 -4.64 15.00
N GLY A 245 -23.29 -4.05 14.70
CA GLY A 245 -22.74 -2.92 15.42
C GLY A 245 -23.33 -1.58 14.98
N TYR A 246 -22.66 -0.52 15.32
CA TYR A 246 -23.07 0.83 14.91
C TYR A 246 -22.76 1.08 13.44
N ARG A 247 -23.73 1.54 12.69
CA ARG A 247 -23.60 1.90 11.26
C ARG A 247 -23.36 3.39 11.13
N ARG A 248 -22.09 3.80 11.28
CA ARG A 248 -21.70 5.20 11.09
C ARG A 248 -21.72 5.55 9.62
N GLU A 249 -22.46 6.57 9.25
CA GLU A 249 -22.43 7.16 7.92
C GLU A 249 -21.60 8.45 7.92
N LEU A 250 -20.73 8.59 6.92
CA LEU A 250 -20.17 9.86 6.52
C LEU A 250 -21.03 10.48 5.43
N HIS A 251 -21.22 11.78 5.49
CA HIS A 251 -22.01 12.55 4.55
C HIS A 251 -21.07 13.41 3.70
N TYR A 252 -21.21 13.31 2.40
CA TYR A 252 -20.45 14.10 1.43
C TYR A 252 -21.38 15.00 0.65
N VAL A 253 -20.93 16.23 0.39
CA VAL A 253 -21.57 17.17 -0.51
C VAL A 253 -20.56 17.54 -1.59
N MET A 254 -20.73 17.03 -2.80
CA MET A 254 -19.97 17.44 -3.96
C MET A 254 -20.51 18.80 -4.42
N SER A 255 -19.79 19.87 -4.15
CA SER A 255 -20.23 21.24 -4.40
C SER A 255 -20.29 21.60 -5.88
N SER A 256 -19.44 20.99 -6.71
CA SER A 256 -19.29 21.31 -8.13
C SER A 256 -19.30 20.05 -9.01
N PRO A 257 -20.45 19.34 -9.12
CA PRO A 257 -20.56 18.19 -10.01
C PRO A 257 -20.52 18.64 -11.48
N GLU A 258 -19.93 17.79 -12.36
CA GLU A 258 -19.76 18.14 -13.79
C GLU A 258 -21.07 18.08 -14.60
N ASP A 259 -22.07 17.34 -14.15
CA ASP A 259 -23.30 17.01 -14.86
C ASP A 259 -24.53 17.83 -14.41
N GLN A 260 -24.38 18.67 -13.37
CA GLN A 260 -25.45 19.54 -12.88
C GLN A 260 -24.89 20.75 -12.10
N ILE A 261 -25.71 21.81 -11.96
CA ILE A 261 -25.33 23.01 -11.21
C ILE A 261 -25.50 22.80 -9.71
N GLN A 262 -26.53 22.07 -9.28
CA GLN A 262 -26.81 21.85 -7.87
C GLN A 262 -25.86 20.83 -7.26
N PRO A 263 -25.43 21.02 -6.00
CA PRO A 263 -24.60 20.05 -5.30
C PRO A 263 -25.22 18.67 -5.23
N LYS A 264 -24.36 17.63 -5.15
CA LYS A 264 -24.78 16.23 -4.96
C LYS A 264 -24.43 15.77 -3.56
N HIS A 265 -25.42 15.17 -2.88
CA HIS A 265 -25.23 14.50 -1.61
C HIS A 265 -25.02 13.00 -1.80
N SER A 266 -24.11 12.42 -1.01
CA SER A 266 -23.91 10.97 -0.92
C SER A 266 -23.49 10.57 0.49
N THR A 267 -23.69 9.30 0.84
CA THR A 267 -23.24 8.74 2.12
C THR A 267 -22.36 7.53 1.91
N ARG A 268 -21.55 7.20 2.93
CA ARG A 268 -20.73 6.00 2.98
C ARG A 268 -20.63 5.49 4.42
N LEU A 269 -20.73 4.18 4.61
CA LEU A 269 -20.42 3.55 5.90
C LEU A 269 -18.93 3.67 6.21
N TYR A 270 -18.61 4.08 7.45
CA TYR A 270 -17.24 4.34 7.86
C TYR A 270 -17.09 4.26 9.38
N ASN A 271 -16.71 3.08 9.88
CA ASN A 271 -16.52 2.89 11.31
C ASN A 271 -15.25 3.61 11.80
N LYS A 272 -15.40 4.30 12.92
CA LYS A 272 -14.32 5.05 13.60
C LYS A 272 -13.92 4.36 14.90
N PRO A 273 -12.72 4.61 15.41
CA PRO A 273 -12.31 4.13 16.73
C PRO A 273 -13.36 4.43 17.80
N GLY A 274 -13.66 3.43 18.63
CA GLY A 274 -14.70 3.51 19.65
C GLY A 274 -16.08 3.07 19.22
N ASP A 275 -16.40 2.99 17.92
CA ASP A 275 -17.71 2.51 17.45
C ASP A 275 -17.94 1.05 17.86
N VAL A 276 -19.19 0.72 18.14
CA VAL A 276 -19.59 -0.67 18.41
C VAL A 276 -19.47 -1.46 17.10
N LEU A 277 -18.69 -2.55 17.14
CA LEU A 277 -18.51 -3.47 16.00
C LEU A 277 -19.58 -4.54 15.96
N ASP A 278 -19.72 -5.18 14.79
CA ASP A 278 -20.52 -6.37 14.64
C ASP A 278 -20.01 -7.48 15.61
N VAL A 279 -20.95 -8.23 16.18
CA VAL A 279 -20.60 -9.42 16.96
C VAL A 279 -20.94 -10.65 16.13
N GLU A 280 -19.92 -11.32 15.65
CA GLU A 280 -20.00 -12.48 14.78
C GLU A 280 -19.81 -13.76 15.61
N GLN A 281 -20.91 -14.48 15.83
CA GLN A 281 -20.92 -15.72 16.60
C GLN A 281 -20.92 -16.93 15.67
N PRO A 282 -19.88 -17.79 15.67
CA PRO A 282 -19.91 -19.03 14.90
C PRO A 282 -20.97 -19.99 15.45
N VAL A 283 -21.69 -20.62 14.57
CA VAL A 283 -22.73 -21.60 14.88
C VAL A 283 -22.54 -22.82 14.00
N ILE A 284 -22.75 -24.02 14.54
CA ILE A 284 -22.76 -25.28 13.80
C ILE A 284 -24.15 -25.89 13.91
N LEU A 285 -24.72 -26.29 12.80
CA LEU A 285 -26.06 -26.88 12.69
C LEU A 285 -25.94 -28.27 12.06
N ASP A 286 -26.57 -29.27 12.70
CA ASP A 286 -26.60 -30.63 12.21
C ASP A 286 -27.86 -30.84 11.34
N LEU A 287 -27.67 -31.33 10.10
CA LEU A 287 -28.74 -31.46 9.12
C LEU A 287 -29.76 -32.55 9.48
N GLU A 288 -29.30 -33.65 10.06
CA GLU A 288 -30.14 -34.81 10.38
C GLU A 288 -30.98 -34.57 11.66
N THR A 289 -30.30 -34.13 12.70
CA THR A 289 -30.97 -33.89 14.01
C THR A 289 -31.67 -32.52 14.06
N ARG A 290 -31.36 -31.62 13.13
CA ARG A 290 -31.82 -30.22 13.06
C ARG A 290 -31.51 -29.45 14.37
N LYS A 291 -30.44 -29.82 15.04
CA LYS A 291 -29.99 -29.19 16.28
C LYS A 291 -28.79 -28.29 16.06
N ARG A 292 -28.73 -27.22 16.84
CA ARG A 292 -27.56 -26.35 16.94
C ARG A 292 -26.58 -26.99 17.93
N VAL A 293 -25.29 -26.93 17.59
CA VAL A 293 -24.20 -27.21 18.53
C VAL A 293 -23.83 -25.87 19.19
N ASP A 294 -23.90 -25.79 20.48
CA ASP A 294 -23.55 -24.62 21.27
C ASP A 294 -22.03 -24.48 21.32
N VAL A 295 -21.52 -23.37 20.74
CA VAL A 295 -20.09 -23.09 20.67
C VAL A 295 -19.64 -22.30 21.88
N ASP A 296 -18.60 -22.80 22.55
CA ASP A 296 -17.93 -22.09 23.64
C ASP A 296 -17.15 -20.88 23.05
N ASN A 297 -17.50 -19.67 23.50
CA ASN A 297 -16.93 -18.40 22.98
C ASN A 297 -15.88 -17.78 23.90
N ALA A 298 -15.42 -18.45 24.92
CA ALA A 298 -14.48 -17.93 25.91
C ALA A 298 -13.13 -17.50 25.29
N LEU A 299 -12.73 -18.13 24.17
CA LEU A 299 -11.45 -17.83 23.49
C LEU A 299 -11.51 -16.66 22.49
N PHE A 300 -12.68 -16.12 22.17
CA PHE A 300 -12.82 -15.03 21.20
C PHE A 300 -13.76 -13.90 21.67
N PRO A 301 -13.57 -13.39 22.91
CA PRO A 301 -14.33 -12.24 23.38
C PRO A 301 -13.91 -10.98 22.63
N ASN A 302 -14.84 -10.06 22.39
CA ASN A 302 -14.52 -8.73 21.86
C ASN A 302 -13.75 -8.76 20.53
N ALA A 303 -14.26 -9.48 19.56
CA ALA A 303 -13.62 -9.57 18.25
C ALA A 303 -13.56 -8.19 17.56
N TYR A 304 -12.39 -7.86 17.02
CA TYR A 304 -12.25 -6.86 15.98
C TYR A 304 -12.65 -7.46 14.64
N ASP A 305 -12.17 -8.66 14.35
CA ASP A 305 -12.40 -9.40 13.11
C ASP A 305 -12.36 -10.89 13.36
N VAL A 306 -13.21 -11.62 12.69
CA VAL A 306 -13.16 -13.08 12.57
C VAL A 306 -13.11 -13.46 11.10
N ARG A 307 -12.18 -14.34 10.74
CA ARG A 307 -12.01 -14.77 9.37
C ARG A 307 -13.02 -15.85 8.97
N PRO A 308 -13.22 -16.13 7.64
CA PRO A 308 -14.14 -17.15 7.19
C PRO A 308 -13.92 -18.50 7.84
N LEU A 309 -15.02 -19.17 8.22
CA LEU A 309 -15.03 -20.52 8.75
C LEU A 309 -14.50 -21.52 7.74
N GLN A 310 -13.65 -22.43 8.16
CA GLN A 310 -13.06 -23.49 7.32
C GLN A 310 -13.21 -24.84 8.00
N TRP A 311 -13.84 -25.79 7.32
CA TRP A 311 -13.93 -27.15 7.80
C TRP A 311 -12.61 -27.92 7.62
N ARG A 312 -12.30 -28.78 8.58
CA ARG A 312 -11.33 -29.85 8.37
C ARG A 312 -11.92 -30.90 7.40
N ARG A 313 -11.06 -31.53 6.60
CA ARG A 313 -11.50 -32.47 5.55
C ARG A 313 -12.28 -33.66 6.07
N ASP A 314 -12.01 -34.08 7.30
CA ASP A 314 -12.71 -35.16 7.99
C ASP A 314 -14.01 -34.73 8.69
N SER A 315 -14.44 -33.50 8.51
CA SER A 315 -15.65 -32.89 9.08
C SER A 315 -15.71 -32.86 10.62
N ARG A 316 -14.59 -33.15 11.32
CA ARG A 316 -14.57 -33.21 12.80
C ARG A 316 -14.59 -31.82 13.44
N SER A 317 -14.11 -30.80 12.77
CA SER A 317 -13.98 -29.47 13.35
C SER A 317 -14.02 -28.36 12.31
N VAL A 318 -14.30 -27.15 12.80
CA VAL A 318 -14.28 -25.89 12.05
C VAL A 318 -13.18 -25.01 12.62
N VAL A 319 -12.43 -24.34 11.74
CA VAL A 319 -11.32 -23.46 12.13
C VAL A 319 -11.57 -22.05 11.59
N PHE A 320 -11.22 -21.05 12.39
CA PHE A 320 -11.22 -19.65 11.98
C PHE A 320 -10.09 -18.88 12.66
N GLU A 321 -9.75 -17.70 12.11
CA GLU A 321 -8.81 -16.79 12.75
C GLU A 321 -9.59 -15.67 13.44
N TYR A 322 -9.10 -15.26 14.59
CA TYR A 322 -9.68 -14.26 15.45
C TYR A 322 -8.65 -13.19 15.79
N ASN A 323 -9.01 -11.95 15.58
CA ASN A 323 -8.27 -10.77 16.00
C ASN A 323 -9.05 -10.06 17.10
N GLN A 324 -8.49 -9.96 18.29
CA GLN A 324 -9.13 -9.26 19.40
C GLN A 324 -9.11 -7.75 19.18
N ARG A 325 -10.17 -7.07 19.53
CA ARG A 325 -10.17 -5.60 19.54
C ARG A 325 -9.13 -5.07 20.52
N GLY A 326 -8.32 -4.11 20.08
CA GLY A 326 -7.08 -3.68 20.75
C GLY A 326 -5.83 -4.34 20.16
N HIS A 327 -6.02 -5.39 19.31
CA HIS A 327 -5.01 -6.00 18.45
C HIS A 327 -3.80 -6.61 19.16
N GLN A 328 -3.88 -6.87 20.47
CA GLN A 328 -2.82 -7.50 21.25
C GLN A 328 -2.89 -9.02 21.23
N VAL A 329 -4.05 -9.58 20.88
CA VAL A 329 -4.29 -11.03 20.80
C VAL A 329 -4.75 -11.41 19.41
N TYR A 330 -4.07 -12.40 18.82
CA TYR A 330 -4.46 -13.03 17.56
C TYR A 330 -4.44 -14.55 17.70
N ARG A 331 -5.55 -15.21 17.36
CA ARG A 331 -5.72 -16.65 17.54
C ARG A 331 -6.15 -17.37 16.28
N VAL A 332 -5.69 -18.60 16.12
CA VAL A 332 -6.34 -19.61 15.28
C VAL A 332 -7.13 -20.51 16.19
N ILE A 333 -8.45 -20.51 16.04
CA ILE A 333 -9.37 -21.24 16.92
C ILE A 333 -9.98 -22.41 16.15
N GLU A 334 -10.02 -23.56 16.78
CA GLU A 334 -10.70 -24.76 16.29
C GLU A 334 -11.89 -25.08 17.18
N ILE A 335 -13.05 -25.33 16.55
CA ILE A 335 -14.31 -25.72 17.19
C ILE A 335 -14.53 -27.19 16.87
N ASP A 336 -14.65 -28.04 17.88
CA ASP A 336 -15.11 -29.42 17.71
C ASP A 336 -16.55 -29.44 17.25
N ALA A 337 -16.82 -30.08 16.14
CA ALA A 337 -18.12 -30.01 15.45
C ALA A 337 -19.21 -30.81 16.14
N ALA A 338 -18.88 -31.72 17.08
CA ALA A 338 -19.84 -32.52 17.81
C ALA A 338 -20.20 -31.88 19.15
N THR A 339 -19.24 -31.24 19.79
CA THR A 339 -19.40 -30.76 21.18
C THR A 339 -19.44 -29.23 21.32
N GLY A 340 -19.01 -28.49 20.32
CA GLY A 340 -18.87 -27.03 20.34
C GLY A 340 -17.69 -26.54 21.20
N ARG A 341 -16.87 -27.43 21.76
CA ARG A 341 -15.68 -27.05 22.51
C ARG A 341 -14.68 -26.34 21.60
N THR A 342 -14.10 -25.27 22.12
CA THR A 342 -13.08 -24.51 21.43
C THR A 342 -11.70 -24.74 22.01
N ARG A 343 -10.67 -24.64 21.14
CA ARG A 343 -9.28 -24.60 21.55
C ARG A 343 -8.51 -23.61 20.68
N ALA A 344 -7.51 -22.96 21.24
CA ALA A 344 -6.57 -22.20 20.49
C ALA A 344 -5.51 -23.14 19.89
N VAL A 345 -5.48 -23.24 18.56
CA VAL A 345 -4.42 -23.95 17.83
C VAL A 345 -3.16 -23.09 17.80
N ILE A 346 -3.35 -21.77 17.63
CA ILE A 346 -2.30 -20.75 17.74
C ILE A 346 -2.85 -19.67 18.68
N ASP A 347 -2.05 -19.23 19.63
CA ASP A 347 -2.35 -18.12 20.54
C ASP A 347 -1.15 -17.15 20.53
N GLU A 348 -1.28 -16.05 19.80
CA GLU A 348 -0.32 -14.95 19.79
C GLU A 348 -0.81 -13.86 20.72
N GLN A 349 0.02 -13.50 21.69
CA GLN A 349 -0.22 -12.42 22.64
C GLN A 349 0.98 -11.48 22.62
N MET A 350 0.74 -10.22 22.30
CA MET A 350 1.77 -9.19 22.19
C MET A 350 1.54 -8.09 23.22
N PRO A 351 2.59 -7.56 23.85
CA PRO A 351 2.44 -6.46 24.81
C PRO A 351 1.97 -5.15 24.14
N THR A 352 2.19 -5.01 22.85
CA THR A 352 1.81 -3.85 22.04
C THR A 352 0.72 -4.22 21.06
N PHE A 353 1.05 -4.60 19.84
CA PHE A 353 0.11 -4.99 18.79
C PHE A 353 0.64 -6.21 18.02
N PHE A 354 -0.27 -7.03 17.53
CA PHE A 354 0.01 -8.03 16.50
C PHE A 354 -0.14 -7.35 15.12
N GLU A 355 0.92 -7.38 14.32
CA GLU A 355 0.90 -6.72 13.01
C GLU A 355 0.31 -7.67 11.95
N TYR A 356 -1.02 -7.70 11.88
CA TYR A 356 -1.79 -8.60 11.00
C TYR A 356 -1.91 -8.08 9.56
N SER A 357 -1.64 -6.81 9.31
CA SER A 357 -1.82 -6.19 7.99
C SER A 357 -0.71 -6.55 7.00
N ALA A 358 0.55 -6.75 7.48
CA ALA A 358 1.69 -7.08 6.64
C ALA A 358 2.55 -8.25 7.14
N LYS A 359 2.39 -8.69 8.39
CA LYS A 359 3.22 -9.74 9.01
C LYS A 359 2.40 -10.94 9.49
N ARG A 360 1.38 -11.31 8.73
CA ARG A 360 0.54 -12.48 8.98
C ARG A 360 0.71 -13.49 7.84
N PHE A 361 1.10 -14.72 8.20
CA PHE A 361 1.13 -15.84 7.27
C PHE A 361 0.74 -17.12 8.01
N ARG A 362 -0.16 -17.88 7.40
CA ARG A 362 -0.58 -19.21 7.84
C ARG A 362 -0.64 -20.16 6.65
N PHE A 363 -0.07 -21.33 6.81
CA PHE A 363 -0.17 -22.40 5.82
C PHE A 363 -0.38 -23.75 6.50
N ASP A 364 -1.55 -24.34 6.30
CA ASP A 364 -1.95 -25.62 6.90
C ASP A 364 -1.47 -26.79 6.04
N ILE A 365 -0.81 -27.75 6.64
CA ILE A 365 -0.27 -28.96 6.02
C ILE A 365 -0.99 -30.18 6.61
N ALA A 366 -1.27 -31.19 5.78
CA ALA A 366 -1.95 -32.43 6.18
C ALA A 366 -3.22 -32.16 7.00
N ASP A 367 -4.09 -31.30 6.47
CA ASP A 367 -5.35 -30.89 7.09
C ASP A 367 -5.17 -30.22 8.47
N GLY A 368 -4.11 -29.40 8.58
CA GLY A 368 -3.80 -28.63 9.78
C GLY A 368 -3.13 -29.43 10.90
N LYS A 369 -2.64 -30.62 10.64
CA LYS A 369 -1.80 -31.37 11.60
C LYS A 369 -0.47 -30.68 11.83
N GLU A 370 0.05 -30.02 10.82
CA GLU A 370 1.23 -29.18 10.88
C GLU A 370 0.87 -27.80 10.29
N ILE A 371 1.33 -26.71 10.89
CA ILE A 371 1.02 -25.35 10.43
C ILE A 371 2.30 -24.52 10.39
N ILE A 372 2.56 -23.88 9.25
CA ILE A 372 3.59 -22.85 9.16
C ILE A 372 2.96 -21.52 9.53
N TRP A 373 3.57 -20.82 10.48
CA TRP A 373 3.08 -19.57 11.03
C TRP A 373 4.17 -18.51 11.10
N MET A 374 3.81 -17.26 10.84
CA MET A 374 4.69 -16.10 10.95
C MET A 374 4.44 -15.37 12.26
N SER A 375 5.52 -15.03 13.00
CA SER A 375 5.41 -14.41 14.33
C SER A 375 6.61 -13.52 14.65
N GLU A 376 6.37 -12.45 15.40
CA GLU A 376 7.40 -11.56 15.97
C GLU A 376 7.78 -11.89 17.42
N ARG A 377 7.48 -13.07 17.92
CA ARG A 377 7.62 -13.48 19.34
C ARG A 377 9.03 -13.42 19.91
N ASP A 378 10.04 -13.50 19.07
CA ASP A 378 11.46 -13.40 19.48
C ASP A 378 12.07 -11.99 19.24
N GLY A 379 11.22 -11.00 18.90
CA GLY A 379 11.62 -9.64 18.62
C GLY A 379 11.90 -9.35 17.16
N TRP A 380 11.80 -10.36 16.27
CA TRP A 380 11.95 -10.28 14.82
C TRP A 380 10.85 -11.09 14.13
N ASN A 381 10.52 -10.74 12.91
CA ASN A 381 9.49 -11.47 12.17
C ASN A 381 10.06 -12.74 11.55
N HIS A 382 9.65 -13.91 12.07
CA HIS A 382 10.16 -15.21 11.67
C HIS A 382 9.08 -16.25 11.42
N LEU A 383 9.47 -17.38 10.79
CA LEU A 383 8.62 -18.52 10.50
C LEU A 383 8.81 -19.62 11.54
N TYR A 384 7.69 -20.23 11.94
CA TYR A 384 7.59 -21.28 12.94
C TYR A 384 6.73 -22.44 12.42
N VAL A 385 7.03 -23.66 12.88
CA VAL A 385 6.17 -24.84 12.71
C VAL A 385 5.41 -25.10 14.00
N TYR A 386 4.11 -25.20 13.86
CA TYR A 386 3.22 -25.66 14.92
C TYR A 386 2.77 -27.10 14.67
N ASP A 387 2.69 -27.88 15.74
CA ASP A 387 1.84 -29.07 15.79
C ASP A 387 0.39 -28.62 15.96
N GLY A 388 -0.42 -28.78 14.92
CA GLY A 388 -1.82 -28.34 14.94
C GLY A 388 -2.72 -29.18 15.83
N VAL A 389 -2.28 -30.36 16.29
CA VAL A 389 -3.02 -31.20 17.23
C VAL A 389 -2.82 -30.71 18.66
N THR A 390 -1.59 -30.44 19.05
CA THR A 390 -1.25 -30.00 20.41
C THR A 390 -1.27 -28.49 20.62
N GLY A 391 -1.25 -27.71 19.53
CA GLY A 391 -1.14 -26.25 19.55
C GLY A 391 0.24 -25.74 19.99
N LYS A 392 1.28 -26.57 19.93
CA LYS A 392 2.63 -26.21 20.37
C LYS A 392 3.54 -25.91 19.19
N VAL A 393 4.43 -24.93 19.38
CA VAL A 393 5.55 -24.71 18.48
C VAL A 393 6.49 -25.90 18.57
N THR A 394 6.71 -26.58 17.47
CA THR A 394 7.68 -27.69 17.38
C THR A 394 9.04 -27.20 16.92
N ARG A 395 9.09 -26.10 16.15
CA ARG A 395 10.32 -25.57 15.59
C ARG A 395 10.23 -24.13 15.18
N GLN A 396 11.31 -23.38 15.32
CA GLN A 396 11.56 -22.11 14.64
C GLN A 396 12.35 -22.39 13.35
N ILE A 397 11.78 -22.03 12.20
CA ILE A 397 12.39 -22.29 10.87
C ILE A 397 13.47 -21.26 10.56
N THR A 398 13.15 -19.98 10.79
CA THR A 398 14.06 -18.85 10.52
C THR A 398 14.40 -18.13 11.82
N ARG A 399 15.63 -17.60 11.94
CA ARG A 399 16.08 -16.91 13.16
C ARG A 399 17.20 -15.91 12.85
N GLY A 400 17.35 -14.90 13.68
CA GLY A 400 18.43 -13.91 13.59
C GLY A 400 17.93 -12.47 13.64
N PRO A 401 18.85 -11.46 13.64
CA PRO A 401 18.49 -10.05 13.71
C PRO A 401 18.06 -9.50 12.33
N TRP A 402 17.03 -10.10 11.73
CA TRP A 402 16.49 -9.77 10.42
C TRP A 402 15.01 -10.18 10.33
N VAL A 403 14.31 -9.77 9.29
CA VAL A 403 12.86 -9.98 9.16
C VAL A 403 12.48 -10.74 7.91
N VAL A 404 11.56 -11.71 8.04
CA VAL A 404 10.80 -12.26 6.92
C VAL A 404 9.83 -11.18 6.44
N ARG A 405 9.79 -10.95 5.13
CA ARG A 405 8.92 -9.95 4.48
C ARG A 405 7.69 -10.56 3.84
N GLY A 406 7.77 -11.82 3.48
CA GLY A 406 6.69 -12.58 2.87
C GLY A 406 7.13 -14.00 2.53
N VAL A 407 6.16 -14.85 2.23
CA VAL A 407 6.39 -16.22 1.76
C VAL A 407 5.89 -16.33 0.33
N ASP A 408 6.79 -16.68 -0.59
CA ASP A 408 6.47 -16.82 -2.01
C ASP A 408 5.83 -18.20 -2.30
N ARG A 409 6.36 -19.24 -1.64
CA ARG A 409 5.90 -20.62 -1.87
C ARG A 409 6.22 -21.53 -0.70
N VAL A 410 5.32 -22.47 -0.43
CA VAL A 410 5.54 -23.64 0.44
C VAL A 410 5.46 -24.89 -0.41
N ASP A 411 6.55 -25.66 -0.48
CA ASP A 411 6.59 -26.97 -1.11
C ASP A 411 6.50 -28.04 -0.02
N THR A 412 5.32 -28.65 0.09
CA THR A 412 5.05 -29.67 1.10
C THR A 412 5.67 -31.03 0.80
N ILE A 413 6.03 -31.27 -0.48
CA ILE A 413 6.67 -32.54 -0.90
C ILE A 413 8.17 -32.47 -0.60
N ALA A 414 8.84 -31.41 -1.11
CA ALA A 414 10.26 -31.17 -0.83
C ALA A 414 10.52 -30.65 0.59
N ARG A 415 9.46 -30.29 1.33
CA ARG A 415 9.51 -29.64 2.65
C ARG A 415 10.41 -28.41 2.67
N GLN A 416 10.18 -27.51 1.72
CA GLN A 416 10.93 -26.27 1.54
C GLN A 416 10.02 -25.04 1.46
N ILE A 417 10.55 -23.90 1.87
CA ILE A 417 9.87 -22.60 1.81
C ILE A 417 10.74 -21.64 1.00
N TRP A 418 10.16 -20.99 0.01
CA TRP A 418 10.71 -19.81 -0.66
C TRP A 418 10.09 -18.57 -0.03
N PHE A 419 10.93 -17.63 0.36
CA PHE A 419 10.48 -16.48 1.10
C PHE A 419 11.36 -15.25 0.84
N GLN A 420 10.81 -14.09 1.13
CA GLN A 420 11.47 -12.81 1.09
C GLN A 420 11.91 -12.41 2.49
N ALA A 421 13.11 -11.84 2.60
CA ALA A 421 13.62 -11.31 3.85
C ALA A 421 14.48 -10.07 3.64
N SER A 422 14.63 -9.27 4.69
CA SER A 422 15.48 -8.09 4.68
C SER A 422 16.31 -8.00 5.97
N GLY A 423 17.50 -7.37 5.88
CA GLY A 423 18.41 -7.18 7.01
C GLY A 423 19.40 -8.32 7.26
N MET A 424 19.49 -9.34 6.40
CA MET A 424 20.40 -10.48 6.59
C MET A 424 21.88 -10.17 6.30
N TYR A 425 22.17 -9.11 5.55
CA TYR A 425 23.54 -8.76 5.17
C TYR A 425 24.06 -7.61 6.03
N PRO A 426 25.00 -7.85 6.98
CA PRO A 426 25.59 -6.79 7.78
C PRO A 426 26.26 -5.72 6.91
N GLY A 427 26.06 -4.45 7.25
CA GLY A 427 26.64 -3.31 6.54
C GLY A 427 25.93 -2.89 5.25
N ARG A 428 24.93 -3.65 4.77
CA ARG A 428 24.02 -3.23 3.70
C ARG A 428 22.77 -2.56 4.26
N ASP A 429 22.01 -1.92 3.39
CA ASP A 429 20.72 -1.33 3.75
C ASP A 429 19.76 -2.42 4.26
N PRO A 430 19.33 -2.37 5.52
CA PRO A 430 18.50 -3.42 6.13
C PRO A 430 17.08 -3.49 5.57
N TYR A 431 16.70 -2.59 4.68
CA TYR A 431 15.40 -2.60 4.00
C TYR A 431 15.45 -3.29 2.64
N PHE A 432 16.63 -3.60 2.09
CA PHE A 432 16.72 -4.35 0.85
C PHE A 432 16.15 -5.75 1.03
N VAL A 433 15.16 -6.07 0.19
CA VAL A 433 14.53 -7.38 0.16
C VAL A 433 15.35 -8.29 -0.74
N HIS A 434 15.68 -9.46 -0.21
CA HIS A 434 16.29 -10.56 -0.92
C HIS A 434 15.40 -11.80 -0.84
N ASN A 435 15.53 -12.70 -1.80
CA ASN A 435 14.80 -13.97 -1.82
C ASN A 435 15.67 -15.12 -1.32
N TYR A 436 15.05 -16.02 -0.59
CA TYR A 436 15.70 -17.15 0.07
C TYR A 436 14.88 -18.42 -0.07
N ARG A 437 15.55 -19.56 0.14
CA ARG A 437 14.94 -20.86 0.32
C ARG A 437 15.48 -21.47 1.61
N VAL A 438 14.61 -22.18 2.36
CA VAL A 438 14.96 -22.89 3.60
C VAL A 438 14.15 -24.17 3.71
N ASN A 439 14.69 -25.21 4.33
CA ASN A 439 13.95 -26.42 4.67
C ASN A 439 13.05 -26.17 5.91
N PHE A 440 11.97 -26.93 6.07
CA PHE A 440 11.07 -26.81 7.23
C PHE A 440 11.78 -27.02 8.55
N ASP A 441 12.90 -27.76 8.56
CA ASP A 441 13.71 -27.97 9.75
C ASP A 441 14.67 -26.82 10.07
N GLY A 442 14.68 -25.77 9.25
CA GLY A 442 15.54 -24.59 9.38
C GLY A 442 16.94 -24.80 8.80
N THR A 443 17.24 -25.99 8.27
CA THR A 443 18.51 -26.25 7.57
C THR A 443 18.46 -25.78 6.12
N GLY A 444 19.61 -25.73 5.44
CA GLY A 444 19.69 -25.43 4.01
C GLY A 444 19.25 -24.02 3.64
N LEU A 445 19.31 -23.05 4.56
CA LEU A 445 19.05 -21.65 4.24
C LEU A 445 19.98 -21.19 3.12
N THR A 446 19.39 -20.81 2.00
CA THR A 446 20.11 -20.47 0.77
C THR A 446 19.60 -19.16 0.21
N ALA A 447 20.49 -18.19 -0.02
CA ALA A 447 20.15 -16.97 -0.73
C ALA A 447 19.91 -17.28 -2.21
N MET A 448 18.76 -16.85 -2.74
CA MET A 448 18.44 -16.95 -4.16
C MET A 448 18.94 -15.73 -4.93
N THR A 449 19.04 -14.58 -4.25
CA THR A 449 19.52 -13.30 -4.79
C THR A 449 20.67 -12.77 -3.94
N GLU A 450 21.69 -12.14 -4.56
CA GLU A 450 22.92 -11.76 -3.86
C GLU A 450 23.40 -10.31 -4.11
N ALA A 451 22.96 -9.67 -5.21
CA ALA A 451 23.37 -8.31 -5.54
C ALA A 451 23.00 -7.32 -4.43
N ASP A 452 23.82 -6.28 -4.25
CA ASP A 452 23.55 -5.25 -3.24
C ASP A 452 22.48 -4.29 -3.75
N GLY A 453 21.22 -4.60 -3.47
CA GLY A 453 20.07 -3.82 -3.90
C GLY A 453 18.74 -4.41 -3.45
N MET A 454 17.68 -3.74 -3.83
CA MET A 454 16.29 -4.19 -3.66
C MET A 454 15.95 -5.17 -4.78
N HIS A 455 15.59 -6.40 -4.43
CA HIS A 455 15.23 -7.45 -5.37
C HIS A 455 13.72 -7.63 -5.48
N ASN A 456 13.29 -8.01 -6.68
CA ASN A 456 11.94 -8.50 -6.97
C ASN A 456 12.08 -9.72 -7.88
N VAL A 457 11.61 -10.88 -7.41
CA VAL A 457 11.77 -12.17 -8.09
C VAL A 457 10.43 -12.68 -8.60
N SER A 458 10.43 -13.14 -9.86
CA SER A 458 9.29 -13.81 -10.47
C SER A 458 9.70 -15.22 -10.91
N TYR A 459 9.12 -16.25 -10.30
CA TYR A 459 9.39 -17.66 -10.64
C TYR A 459 8.54 -18.14 -11.82
N SER A 460 9.12 -19.02 -12.67
CA SER A 460 8.34 -19.80 -13.63
C SER A 460 7.37 -20.74 -12.89
N ALA A 461 6.25 -21.07 -13.51
CA ALA A 461 5.22 -21.89 -12.88
C ALA A 461 5.73 -23.29 -12.46
N ASP A 462 6.73 -23.84 -13.16
CA ASP A 462 7.39 -25.11 -12.84
C ASP A 462 8.58 -24.95 -11.88
N MET A 463 8.86 -23.71 -11.44
CA MET A 463 9.98 -23.37 -10.53
C MET A 463 11.37 -23.72 -11.05
N LYS A 464 11.57 -23.93 -12.35
CA LYS A 464 12.90 -24.21 -12.91
C LYS A 464 13.73 -22.95 -13.09
N TYR A 465 13.08 -21.83 -13.34
CA TYR A 465 13.70 -20.54 -13.62
C TYR A 465 13.05 -19.44 -12.80
N PHE A 466 13.79 -18.36 -12.64
CA PHE A 466 13.25 -17.11 -12.11
C PHE A 466 13.91 -15.92 -12.80
N VAL A 467 13.16 -14.82 -12.87
CA VAL A 467 13.70 -13.52 -13.22
C VAL A 467 13.95 -12.75 -11.93
N ASP A 468 15.17 -12.30 -11.73
CA ASP A 468 15.59 -11.41 -10.66
C ASP A 468 15.72 -9.99 -11.21
N VAL A 469 14.99 -9.07 -10.64
CA VAL A 469 15.09 -7.64 -10.95
C VAL A 469 15.63 -6.92 -9.72
N TRP A 470 16.79 -6.30 -9.85
CA TRP A 470 17.35 -5.58 -8.71
C TRP A 470 17.83 -4.19 -9.07
N SER A 471 17.71 -3.27 -8.12
CA SER A 471 18.17 -1.88 -8.25
C SER A 471 18.42 -1.24 -6.89
N ARG A 472 19.07 -0.05 -6.90
CA ARG A 472 19.16 0.87 -5.77
C ARG A 472 18.76 2.27 -6.26
N VAL A 473 18.64 3.22 -5.34
CA VAL A 473 18.35 4.61 -5.71
C VAL A 473 19.41 5.21 -6.65
N ASP A 474 20.65 4.70 -6.61
CA ASP A 474 21.81 5.13 -7.41
C ASP A 474 22.22 4.12 -8.50
N GLN A 475 21.57 2.96 -8.55
CA GLN A 475 21.84 1.88 -9.49
C GLN A 475 20.61 1.56 -10.34
N PRO A 476 20.64 1.87 -11.66
CA PRO A 476 19.56 1.49 -12.57
C PRO A 476 19.25 0.00 -12.54
N PRO A 477 17.98 -0.40 -12.81
CA PRO A 477 17.55 -1.79 -12.74
C PRO A 477 18.33 -2.73 -13.66
N VAL A 478 18.67 -3.89 -13.12
CA VAL A 478 19.25 -5.04 -13.83
C VAL A 478 18.24 -6.17 -13.80
N PHE A 479 18.03 -6.81 -14.94
CA PHE A 479 17.05 -7.89 -15.13
C PHE A 479 17.81 -9.16 -15.53
N GLU A 480 17.79 -10.16 -14.66
CA GLU A 480 18.54 -11.40 -14.83
C GLU A 480 17.61 -12.60 -14.85
N LEU A 481 17.75 -13.45 -15.87
CA LEU A 481 17.12 -14.75 -15.91
C LEU A 481 18.07 -15.77 -15.29
N ARG A 482 17.61 -16.48 -14.28
CA ARG A 482 18.41 -17.40 -13.49
C ARG A 482 17.75 -18.78 -13.38
N ARG A 483 18.56 -19.82 -13.20
CA ARG A 483 18.12 -21.19 -12.92
C ARG A 483 17.84 -21.33 -11.41
N THR A 484 16.71 -21.90 -11.03
CA THR A 484 16.34 -22.01 -9.61
C THR A 484 17.18 -23.04 -8.85
N SER A 485 17.59 -24.12 -9.50
CA SER A 485 18.29 -25.23 -8.84
C SER A 485 19.65 -24.83 -8.26
N ASP A 486 20.45 -24.09 -9.01
CA ASP A 486 21.81 -23.67 -8.67
C ASP A 486 22.05 -22.16 -8.67
N ARG A 487 21.01 -21.38 -8.98
CA ARG A 487 21.02 -19.89 -9.05
C ARG A 487 21.93 -19.35 -10.17
N SER A 488 22.42 -20.19 -11.06
CA SER A 488 23.28 -19.78 -12.16
C SER A 488 22.57 -18.79 -13.09
N LEU A 489 23.29 -17.80 -13.56
CA LEU A 489 22.80 -16.85 -14.56
C LEU A 489 22.60 -17.59 -15.90
N VAL A 490 21.36 -17.61 -16.37
CA VAL A 490 21.02 -18.09 -17.72
C VAL A 490 21.41 -17.03 -18.75
N THR A 491 20.92 -15.80 -18.53
CA THR A 491 21.27 -14.62 -19.34
C THR A 491 20.84 -13.34 -18.63
N GLU A 492 21.52 -12.23 -18.91
CA GLU A 492 21.02 -10.89 -18.60
C GLU A 492 19.94 -10.53 -19.61
N LEU A 493 18.71 -10.27 -19.15
CA LEU A 493 17.60 -9.87 -20.01
C LEU A 493 17.76 -8.42 -20.47
N GLU A 494 17.93 -7.51 -19.50
CA GLU A 494 18.14 -6.08 -19.75
C GLU A 494 18.96 -5.46 -18.62
N ARG A 495 19.60 -4.37 -18.95
CA ARG A 495 20.18 -3.43 -18.00
C ARG A 495 19.71 -2.04 -18.37
N ALA A 496 18.96 -1.40 -17.49
CA ALA A 496 18.47 -0.05 -17.73
C ALA A 496 19.65 0.93 -17.84
N ASP A 497 19.57 1.82 -18.82
CA ASP A 497 20.59 2.82 -19.07
C ASP A 497 20.02 4.23 -18.76
N ALA A 498 20.62 4.89 -17.77
CA ALA A 498 20.27 6.23 -17.33
C ALA A 498 21.31 7.29 -17.71
N ARG A 499 22.25 7.00 -18.65
CA ARG A 499 23.30 7.94 -19.04
C ARG A 499 22.73 9.22 -19.62
N ALA A 500 21.64 9.13 -20.40
CA ALA A 500 20.97 10.32 -20.93
C ALA A 500 20.36 11.17 -19.79
N LEU A 501 19.77 10.55 -18.76
CA LEU A 501 19.28 11.27 -17.57
C LEU A 501 20.41 11.99 -16.83
N THR A 502 21.55 11.33 -16.65
CA THR A 502 22.74 11.92 -16.02
C THR A 502 23.31 13.08 -16.87
N ALA A 503 23.31 12.93 -18.20
CA ALA A 503 23.77 13.98 -19.13
C ALA A 503 22.89 15.24 -19.07
N LEU A 504 21.61 15.12 -18.67
CA LEU A 504 20.74 16.26 -18.40
C LEU A 504 21.06 16.99 -17.07
N GLY A 505 22.04 16.50 -16.30
CA GLY A 505 22.46 17.05 -15.02
C GLY A 505 21.83 16.42 -13.80
N TRP A 506 20.94 15.43 -13.96
CA TRP A 506 20.37 14.70 -12.84
C TRP A 506 21.46 13.89 -12.10
N LYS A 507 21.37 13.88 -10.78
CA LYS A 507 22.23 13.08 -9.90
C LYS A 507 21.35 12.16 -9.03
N PRO A 508 21.78 10.91 -8.79
CA PRO A 508 21.05 10.03 -7.90
C PRO A 508 20.98 10.60 -6.49
N PRO A 509 19.93 10.26 -5.73
CA PRO A 509 19.85 10.57 -4.30
C PRO A 509 21.06 10.00 -3.55
N GLU A 510 21.63 10.79 -2.64
CA GLU A 510 22.66 10.29 -1.71
C GLU A 510 21.99 9.55 -0.56
N VAL A 511 22.39 8.31 -0.30
CA VAL A 511 22.00 7.58 0.91
C VAL A 511 22.82 8.09 2.08
N PHE A 512 22.15 8.47 3.18
CA PHE A 512 22.78 8.92 4.41
C PHE A 512 22.23 8.15 5.60
N VAL A 513 23.12 7.75 6.52
CA VAL A 513 22.80 6.97 7.71
C VAL A 513 23.29 7.71 8.95
N ALA A 514 22.43 7.81 9.97
CA ALA A 514 22.78 8.33 11.29
C ALA A 514 22.23 7.42 12.39
N LYS A 515 22.75 7.55 13.61
CA LYS A 515 22.22 6.81 14.76
C LYS A 515 20.91 7.43 15.26
N GLY A 516 19.96 6.59 15.59
CA GLY A 516 18.71 6.97 16.23
C GLY A 516 18.86 7.31 17.70
N ARG A 517 17.73 7.59 18.36
CA ARG A 517 17.65 8.01 19.79
C ARG A 517 18.27 7.04 20.78
N ASP A 518 18.33 5.76 20.43
CA ASP A 518 18.91 4.68 21.23
C ASP A 518 20.45 4.58 21.08
N GLY A 519 21.06 5.41 20.22
CA GLY A 519 22.48 5.39 19.89
C GLY A 519 22.96 4.13 19.15
N LYS A 520 22.08 3.20 18.83
CA LYS A 520 22.36 1.88 18.23
C LYS A 520 21.72 1.71 16.86
N SER A 521 20.44 1.98 16.74
CA SER A 521 19.67 1.80 15.50
C SER A 521 20.12 2.76 14.42
N ASP A 522 20.38 2.23 13.23
CA ASP A 522 20.69 3.03 12.06
C ASP A 522 19.40 3.56 11.44
N ILE A 523 19.33 4.88 11.30
CA ILE A 523 18.25 5.62 10.63
C ILE A 523 18.72 5.92 9.21
N TRP A 524 18.03 5.37 8.25
CA TRP A 524 18.33 5.47 6.83
C TRP A 524 17.49 6.54 6.16
N GLY A 525 18.13 7.36 5.34
CA GLY A 525 17.47 8.40 4.57
C GLY A 525 18.16 8.68 3.25
N VAL A 526 17.53 9.49 2.42
CA VAL A 526 18.06 9.98 1.15
C VAL A 526 18.09 11.49 1.12
N ILE A 527 19.12 12.04 0.44
CA ILE A 527 19.33 13.48 0.24
C ILE A 527 19.29 13.75 -1.27
N ILE A 528 18.41 14.64 -1.68
CA ILE A 528 18.25 15.10 -3.06
C ILE A 528 18.66 16.56 -3.13
N ARG A 529 19.53 16.89 -4.09
CA ARG A 529 20.03 18.25 -4.34
C ARG A 529 19.52 18.76 -5.68
N PRO A 530 19.39 20.07 -5.86
CA PRO A 530 19.08 20.63 -7.17
C PRO A 530 20.19 20.31 -8.18
N MET A 531 19.86 20.22 -9.47
CA MET A 531 20.83 19.92 -10.52
C MET A 531 21.92 21.01 -10.65
N ASN A 532 21.59 22.26 -10.30
CA ASN A 532 22.51 23.40 -10.25
C ASN A 532 23.12 23.62 -8.85
N PHE A 533 23.25 22.56 -8.07
CA PHE A 533 23.77 22.61 -6.70
C PHE A 533 25.17 23.22 -6.63
N ASP A 534 25.33 24.19 -5.71
CA ASP A 534 26.59 24.85 -5.36
C ASP A 534 26.91 24.64 -3.86
N PRO A 535 27.95 23.88 -3.50
CA PRO A 535 28.28 23.58 -2.12
C PRO A 535 28.74 24.80 -1.29
N SER A 536 29.03 25.93 -1.92
CA SER A 536 29.38 27.17 -1.22
C SER A 536 28.17 27.95 -0.68
N ARG A 537 26.95 27.56 -1.10
CA ARG A 537 25.68 28.21 -0.71
C ARG A 537 25.01 27.44 0.42
N LYS A 538 24.15 28.11 1.19
CA LYS A 538 23.27 27.47 2.16
C LYS A 538 21.88 27.23 1.56
N TYR A 539 21.35 26.05 1.81
CA TYR A 539 20.03 25.62 1.34
C TYR A 539 19.12 25.29 2.49
N PRO A 540 17.92 25.87 2.58
CA PRO A 540 16.88 25.38 3.45
C PRO A 540 16.55 23.93 3.09
N VAL A 541 16.01 23.21 4.07
CA VAL A 541 15.71 21.80 3.95
C VAL A 541 14.20 21.59 3.89
N VAL A 542 13.75 20.70 3.00
CA VAL A 542 12.36 20.24 2.94
C VAL A 542 12.33 18.72 3.12
N GLU A 543 11.68 18.26 4.17
CA GLU A 543 11.49 16.84 4.45
C GLU A 543 10.18 16.35 3.82
N ASN A 544 10.25 15.29 3.01
CA ASN A 544 9.09 14.49 2.62
C ASN A 544 8.84 13.44 3.69
N ILE A 545 7.70 13.47 4.35
CA ILE A 545 7.37 12.51 5.40
C ILE A 545 6.19 11.61 5.04
N TYR A 546 6.40 10.32 5.28
CA TYR A 546 5.33 9.38 5.52
C TYR A 546 5.80 8.45 6.64
N ALA A 547 5.13 8.47 7.80
CA ALA A 547 5.58 7.78 9.01
C ALA A 547 4.56 6.75 9.51
N GLY A 548 3.71 6.24 8.62
CA GLY A 548 2.73 5.20 8.97
C GLY A 548 3.40 3.91 9.43
N PRO A 549 2.96 3.31 10.55
CA PRO A 549 3.60 2.11 11.10
C PRO A 549 3.48 0.86 10.21
N HIS A 550 2.58 0.84 9.24
CA HIS A 550 2.35 -0.29 8.33
C HIS A 550 3.46 -0.53 7.30
N GLY A 551 4.44 0.37 7.16
CA GLY A 551 5.48 0.26 6.14
C GLY A 551 6.79 0.98 6.48
N SER A 552 7.68 1.01 5.48
CA SER A 552 8.88 1.84 5.40
C SER A 552 8.87 2.56 4.05
N PHE A 553 9.33 3.81 3.98
CA PHE A 553 8.94 4.73 2.91
C PHE A 553 10.12 5.39 2.19
N VAL A 554 11.33 5.28 2.72
CA VAL A 554 12.54 5.77 2.04
C VAL A 554 12.70 5.03 0.70
N PRO A 555 12.88 5.74 -0.43
CA PRO A 555 13.12 5.10 -1.72
C PRO A 555 14.28 4.10 -1.66
N LYS A 556 14.09 2.90 -2.20
CA LYS A 556 15.08 1.82 -2.22
C LYS A 556 15.41 1.36 -3.64
N THR A 557 14.62 1.75 -4.62
CA THR A 557 14.78 1.40 -6.03
C THR A 557 15.11 2.62 -6.87
N PHE A 558 15.68 2.40 -8.04
CA PHE A 558 16.02 3.45 -8.98
C PHE A 558 14.78 4.17 -9.52
N SER A 559 14.82 5.47 -9.43
CA SER A 559 13.83 6.38 -10.04
C SER A 559 14.43 7.78 -10.12
N SER A 560 13.97 8.60 -11.05
CA SER A 560 14.35 10.02 -11.12
C SER A 560 13.92 10.82 -9.89
N GLN A 561 13.07 10.26 -9.01
CA GLN A 561 12.48 10.92 -7.82
C GLN A 561 11.85 12.29 -8.16
N LEU A 562 11.12 12.32 -9.28
CA LEU A 562 10.67 13.54 -9.95
C LEU A 562 9.95 14.52 -9.01
N GLY A 563 9.06 14.03 -8.14
CA GLY A 563 8.32 14.87 -7.19
C GLY A 563 9.23 15.62 -6.21
N MET A 564 10.21 14.93 -5.61
CA MET A 564 11.20 15.54 -4.71
C MET A 564 12.23 16.36 -5.46
N GLN A 565 12.65 15.93 -6.66
CA GLN A 565 13.60 16.67 -7.50
C GLN A 565 13.03 18.02 -7.92
N ARG A 566 11.75 18.10 -8.28
CA ARG A 566 11.08 19.38 -8.61
C ARG A 566 11.17 20.39 -7.47
N ILE A 567 10.96 19.94 -6.22
CA ILE A 567 11.09 20.80 -5.04
C ILE A 567 12.55 21.23 -4.86
N ALA A 568 13.51 20.31 -5.06
CA ALA A 568 14.92 20.63 -4.96
C ALA A 568 15.33 21.72 -5.96
N GLU A 569 14.80 21.69 -7.19
CA GLU A 569 15.10 22.68 -8.23
C GLU A 569 14.72 24.11 -7.85
N LEU A 570 13.79 24.29 -6.92
CA LEU A 570 13.41 25.60 -6.40
C LEU A 570 14.48 26.20 -5.45
N GLY A 571 15.54 25.46 -5.12
CA GLY A 571 16.64 25.90 -4.26
C GLY A 571 16.61 25.29 -2.86
N PHE A 572 16.08 24.08 -2.72
CA PHE A 572 16.05 23.34 -1.46
C PHE A 572 16.94 22.10 -1.50
N ILE A 573 17.37 21.61 -0.33
CA ILE A 573 17.76 20.22 -0.16
C ILE A 573 16.49 19.46 0.26
N VAL A 574 16.15 18.39 -0.48
CA VAL A 574 14.98 17.57 -0.13
C VAL A 574 15.44 16.24 0.43
N VAL A 575 14.81 15.81 1.51
CA VAL A 575 15.15 14.56 2.20
C VAL A 575 13.93 13.70 2.46
N GLN A 576 14.16 12.40 2.59
CA GLN A 576 13.17 11.45 3.09
C GLN A 576 13.88 10.41 3.94
N LEU A 577 13.35 10.10 5.12
CA LEU A 577 13.95 9.14 6.05
C LEU A 577 12.88 8.37 6.84
N ASP A 578 13.26 7.19 7.35
CA ASP A 578 12.41 6.36 8.21
C ASP A 578 12.97 6.35 9.64
N GLY A 579 12.25 7.01 10.57
CA GLY A 579 12.53 6.94 12.00
C GLY A 579 11.98 5.67 12.65
N MET A 580 12.30 5.46 13.92
CA MET A 580 11.68 4.40 14.73
C MET A 580 10.15 4.57 14.74
N GLY A 581 9.42 3.46 14.83
CA GLY A 581 7.96 3.42 14.71
C GLY A 581 7.49 3.02 13.29
N THR A 582 8.36 3.05 12.27
CA THR A 582 8.07 2.45 10.96
C THR A 582 8.36 0.94 10.98
N SER A 583 7.79 0.20 10.01
CA SER A 583 7.89 -1.27 9.92
C SER A 583 9.21 -1.76 9.33
N ASN A 584 9.31 -3.07 9.12
CA ASN A 584 10.39 -3.77 8.40
C ASN A 584 11.75 -3.81 9.13
N ARG A 585 11.75 -3.58 10.42
CA ARG A 585 12.89 -3.73 11.35
C ARG A 585 12.47 -4.63 12.53
N SER A 586 13.26 -4.63 13.61
CA SER A 586 12.90 -5.36 14.84
C SER A 586 11.55 -4.90 15.41
N LYS A 587 10.93 -5.78 16.19
CA LYS A 587 9.69 -5.44 16.93
C LYS A 587 9.89 -4.21 17.81
N ALA A 588 11.02 -4.12 18.52
CA ALA A 588 11.34 -2.97 19.37
C ALA A 588 11.44 -1.65 18.60
N PHE A 589 11.98 -1.66 17.37
CA PHE A 589 12.02 -0.49 16.50
C PHE A 589 10.61 -0.06 16.08
N HIS A 590 9.74 -1.03 15.80
CA HIS A 590 8.36 -0.80 15.35
C HIS A 590 7.45 -0.36 16.51
N ASP A 591 7.61 -0.95 17.68
CA ASP A 591 6.75 -0.73 18.86
C ASP A 591 6.78 0.69 19.41
N VAL A 592 7.75 1.50 19.01
CA VAL A 592 7.78 2.93 19.35
C VAL A 592 6.53 3.68 18.85
N ALA A 593 5.84 3.12 17.83
CA ALA A 593 4.58 3.67 17.33
C ALA A 593 3.38 3.39 18.23
N TRP A 594 3.48 2.36 19.11
CA TRP A 594 2.35 1.97 19.94
C TRP A 594 1.90 3.09 20.87
N LYS A 595 0.63 3.51 20.68
CA LYS A 595 0.00 4.62 21.42
C LYS A 595 0.72 5.97 21.26
N ASN A 596 1.51 6.14 20.20
CA ASN A 596 2.39 7.29 20.00
C ASN A 596 2.51 7.70 18.52
N LEU A 597 1.41 7.72 17.76
CA LEU A 597 1.46 8.14 16.35
C LEU A 597 1.86 9.61 16.17
N GLY A 598 1.64 10.45 17.17
CA GLY A 598 1.96 11.88 17.11
C GLY A 598 3.46 12.19 17.09
N ASP A 599 4.30 11.37 17.77
CA ASP A 599 5.73 11.66 17.96
C ASP A 599 6.68 10.48 17.78
N ALA A 600 6.20 9.37 17.25
CA ALA A 600 6.99 8.15 17.18
C ALA A 600 8.35 8.32 16.50
N GLY A 601 8.41 9.00 15.37
CA GLY A 601 9.63 9.09 14.54
C GLY A 601 10.45 10.38 14.70
N PHE A 602 9.93 11.45 15.31
CA PHE A 602 10.56 12.77 15.27
C PHE A 602 11.89 12.87 15.99
N PRO A 603 12.11 12.29 17.19
CA PRO A 603 13.41 12.33 17.82
C PRO A 603 14.56 11.80 16.94
N ASP A 604 14.31 10.70 16.18
CA ASP A 604 15.32 10.13 15.28
C ASP A 604 15.54 11.00 14.04
N ARG A 605 14.47 11.58 13.49
CA ARG A 605 14.51 12.48 12.35
C ARG A 605 15.35 13.70 12.64
N ILE A 606 15.13 14.33 13.79
CA ILE A 606 15.89 15.51 14.24
C ILE A 606 17.37 15.16 14.45
N LEU A 607 17.69 14.00 15.03
CA LEU A 607 19.07 13.53 15.18
C LEU A 607 19.72 13.29 13.81
N TRP A 608 19.02 12.71 12.88
CA TRP A 608 19.49 12.49 11.52
C TRP A 608 19.80 13.81 10.81
N HIS A 609 18.89 14.79 10.87
CA HIS A 609 19.10 16.13 10.31
C HIS A 609 20.35 16.82 10.92
N LYS A 610 20.54 16.72 12.24
CA LYS A 610 21.71 17.27 12.93
C LYS A 610 23.00 16.60 12.46
N ALA A 611 22.99 15.28 12.23
CA ALA A 611 24.12 14.55 11.71
C ALA A 611 24.47 14.96 10.27
N VAL A 612 23.47 15.18 9.39
CA VAL A 612 23.69 15.71 8.04
C VAL A 612 24.29 17.10 8.08
N ALA A 613 23.76 17.99 8.94
CA ALA A 613 24.28 19.37 9.07
C ALA A 613 25.71 19.41 9.62
N ALA A 614 26.07 18.50 10.52
CA ALA A 614 27.44 18.38 11.00
C ALA A 614 28.43 17.98 9.89
N LYS A 615 27.97 17.19 8.91
CA LYS A 615 28.82 16.77 7.77
C LYS A 615 28.83 17.81 6.64
N TYR A 616 27.72 18.52 6.42
CA TYR A 616 27.53 19.36 5.25
C TYR A 616 27.19 20.79 5.61
N PRO A 617 28.14 21.76 5.52
CA PRO A 617 27.94 23.17 5.87
C PRO A 617 26.83 23.89 5.07
N TYR A 618 26.49 23.39 3.88
CA TYR A 618 25.42 23.91 3.04
C TYR A 618 24.01 23.55 3.53
N TYR A 619 23.91 22.57 4.43
CA TYR A 619 22.63 22.06 4.94
C TYR A 619 22.13 22.90 6.10
N ASP A 620 21.12 23.75 5.85
CA ASP A 620 20.66 24.76 6.81
C ASP A 620 19.50 24.26 7.68
N ILE A 621 19.82 23.65 8.81
CA ILE A 621 18.81 23.18 9.78
C ILE A 621 18.12 24.29 10.58
N SER A 622 18.47 25.56 10.39
CA SER A 622 17.70 26.67 10.96
C SER A 622 16.40 26.94 10.19
N ARG A 623 16.31 26.42 8.94
CA ARG A 623 15.19 26.61 8.03
C ARG A 623 14.72 25.24 7.48
N VAL A 624 13.98 24.49 8.31
CA VAL A 624 13.45 23.17 7.93
C VAL A 624 11.95 23.26 7.73
N GLY A 625 11.53 22.85 6.53
CA GLY A 625 10.13 22.60 6.19
C GLY A 625 9.85 21.11 6.07
N ILE A 626 8.57 20.75 6.12
CA ILE A 626 8.11 19.37 6.04
C ILE A 626 6.81 19.28 5.26
N TYR A 627 6.61 18.21 4.48
CA TYR A 627 5.32 17.95 3.82
C TYR A 627 5.01 16.46 3.77
N GLY A 628 3.73 16.15 3.75
CA GLY A 628 3.26 14.79 3.59
C GLY A 628 1.77 14.71 3.29
N THR A 629 1.33 13.53 2.89
CA THR A 629 -0.07 13.24 2.55
C THR A 629 -0.58 12.09 3.43
N SER A 630 -1.86 12.09 3.80
CA SER A 630 -2.46 11.02 4.60
C SER A 630 -1.83 10.95 6.01
N ALA A 631 -1.33 9.79 6.45
CA ALA A 631 -0.54 9.70 7.69
C ALA A 631 0.66 10.68 7.68
N GLY A 632 1.27 10.91 6.51
CA GLY A 632 2.30 11.93 6.34
C GLY A 632 1.77 13.35 6.55
N GLY A 633 0.52 13.62 6.18
CA GLY A 633 -0.15 14.90 6.45
C GLY A 633 -0.36 15.12 7.94
N GLN A 634 -0.82 14.11 8.68
CA GLN A 634 -0.88 14.15 10.14
C GLN A 634 0.49 14.46 10.74
N SER A 635 1.52 13.73 10.33
CA SER A 635 2.89 13.92 10.82
C SER A 635 3.45 15.30 10.46
N ALA A 636 3.23 15.79 9.22
CA ALA A 636 3.72 17.10 8.80
C ALA A 636 3.17 18.24 9.66
N MET A 637 1.86 18.23 9.98
CA MET A 637 1.31 19.20 10.95
C MET A 637 1.82 18.95 12.36
N GLY A 638 1.89 17.67 12.79
CA GLY A 638 2.42 17.27 14.10
C GLY A 638 3.83 17.82 14.36
N ALA A 639 4.68 17.88 13.32
CA ALA A 639 6.01 18.45 13.40
C ALA A 639 6.02 19.91 13.92
N LEU A 640 5.08 20.73 13.45
CA LEU A 640 4.95 22.13 13.93
C LEU A 640 4.35 22.23 15.34
N LEU A 641 3.57 21.23 15.77
CA LEU A 641 2.91 21.25 17.07
C LEU A 641 3.81 20.73 18.19
N PHE A 642 4.58 19.68 17.89
CA PHE A 642 5.38 18.97 18.90
C PHE A 642 6.87 19.32 18.84
N HIS A 643 7.37 19.83 17.69
CA HIS A 643 8.77 20.23 17.49
C HIS A 643 8.91 21.61 16.82
N PRO A 644 8.26 22.67 17.35
CA PRO A 644 8.27 24.01 16.73
C PRO A 644 9.63 24.70 16.80
N ASP A 645 10.53 24.23 17.66
CA ASP A 645 11.92 24.67 17.76
C ASP A 645 12.78 24.18 16.58
N PHE A 646 12.35 23.13 15.89
CA PHE A 646 13.07 22.55 14.75
C PHE A 646 12.39 22.80 13.40
N TYR A 647 11.09 22.45 13.26
CA TYR A 647 10.34 22.66 12.03
C TYR A 647 9.67 24.05 11.98
N ARG A 648 9.79 24.72 10.82
CA ARG A 648 9.32 26.12 10.64
C ARG A 648 8.10 26.22 9.73
N VAL A 649 8.00 25.35 8.73
CA VAL A 649 6.96 25.39 7.70
C VAL A 649 6.44 23.97 7.44
N ALA A 650 5.13 23.79 7.40
CA ALA A 650 4.54 22.50 7.04
C ALA A 650 3.45 22.62 5.97
N VAL A 651 3.41 21.64 5.06
CA VAL A 651 2.30 21.41 4.14
C VAL A 651 1.70 20.04 4.45
N SER A 652 0.47 20.04 4.94
CA SER A 652 -0.25 18.86 5.39
C SER A 652 -1.43 18.59 4.45
N ALA A 653 -1.34 17.52 3.65
CA ALA A 653 -2.37 17.15 2.71
C ALA A 653 -3.14 15.90 3.18
N ALA A 654 -4.48 15.92 3.08
CA ALA A 654 -5.38 14.81 3.38
C ALA A 654 -5.05 14.13 4.73
N GLY A 655 -4.69 14.90 5.76
CA GLY A 655 -4.16 14.40 7.03
C GLY A 655 -5.23 13.82 7.94
N CYS A 656 -4.94 12.67 8.55
CA CYS A 656 -5.70 12.12 9.67
C CYS A 656 -5.34 12.87 10.95
N HIS A 657 -5.92 14.06 11.14
CA HIS A 657 -5.50 14.99 12.22
C HIS A 657 -5.93 14.55 13.62
N ASP A 658 -6.86 13.61 13.70
CA ASP A 658 -7.27 13.00 14.96
C ASP A 658 -7.54 11.51 14.74
N ASN A 659 -6.82 10.67 15.45
CA ASN A 659 -6.92 9.22 15.31
C ASN A 659 -8.30 8.66 15.74
N ARG A 660 -9.16 9.45 16.39
CA ARG A 660 -10.56 9.11 16.68
C ARG A 660 -11.48 9.35 15.48
N MET A 661 -11.05 10.08 14.46
CA MET A 661 -11.84 10.54 13.32
C MET A 661 -11.60 9.79 12.02
N ASP A 662 -10.63 8.90 11.99
CA ASP A 662 -10.29 8.13 10.81
C ASP A 662 -10.69 6.65 10.96
N LYS A 663 -10.49 5.84 9.93
CA LYS A 663 -10.91 4.43 9.86
C LYS A 663 -10.41 3.59 11.04
N ILE A 664 -11.33 2.82 11.62
CA ILE A 664 -11.08 2.04 12.85
C ILE A 664 -9.89 1.08 12.71
N TRP A 665 -9.79 0.35 11.56
CA TRP A 665 -8.81 -0.71 11.38
C TRP A 665 -7.36 -0.22 11.46
N TRP A 666 -7.09 0.99 10.92
CA TRP A 666 -5.75 1.56 10.91
C TRP A 666 -5.41 2.18 12.27
N ASN A 667 -6.37 2.85 12.87
CA ASN A 667 -6.11 3.63 14.08
C ASN A 667 -6.09 2.77 15.34
N GLU A 668 -7.04 1.87 15.56
CA GLU A 668 -7.02 1.01 16.76
C GLU A 668 -5.85 0.03 16.76
N GLN A 669 -5.33 -0.38 15.58
CA GLN A 669 -4.15 -1.24 15.50
C GLN A 669 -2.93 -0.62 16.18
N TRP A 670 -2.73 0.70 16.03
CA TRP A 670 -1.55 1.38 16.52
C TRP A 670 -1.79 2.15 17.82
N MET A 671 -3.01 2.63 18.05
CA MET A 671 -3.37 3.42 19.21
C MET A 671 -4.07 2.61 20.30
N GLY A 672 -4.46 1.36 20.00
CA GLY A 672 -5.12 0.45 20.95
C GLY A 672 -6.60 0.74 21.19
N TRP A 673 -7.22 -0.10 22.00
CA TRP A 673 -8.60 0.02 22.47
C TRP A 673 -8.69 -0.50 23.91
N PRO A 674 -9.55 0.10 24.79
CA PRO A 674 -10.43 1.27 24.55
C PRO A 674 -9.66 2.56 24.30
N ILE A 675 -10.37 3.58 23.74
CA ILE A 675 -9.80 4.91 23.53
C ILE A 675 -9.33 5.48 24.88
N GLY A 676 -8.05 5.79 24.97
CA GLY A 676 -7.39 6.36 26.12
C GLY A 676 -6.86 7.78 25.88
N PRO A 677 -6.16 8.36 26.85
CA PRO A 677 -5.58 9.71 26.79
C PRO A 677 -4.53 9.86 25.68
N GLU A 678 -3.90 8.77 25.22
CA GLU A 678 -2.94 8.74 24.15
C GLU A 678 -3.51 9.27 22.82
N TYR A 679 -4.80 9.06 22.56
CA TYR A 679 -5.47 9.59 21.36
C TYR A 679 -5.48 11.12 21.37
N GLY A 680 -5.81 11.75 22.52
CA GLY A 680 -5.75 13.20 22.67
C GLY A 680 -4.32 13.73 22.62
N ALA A 681 -3.37 13.04 23.24
CA ALA A 681 -1.96 13.43 23.21
C ALA A 681 -1.38 13.46 21.78
N ALA A 682 -1.79 12.52 20.90
CA ALA A 682 -1.38 12.44 19.51
C ALA A 682 -2.23 13.29 18.54
N SER A 683 -3.34 13.90 19.00
CA SER A 683 -4.30 14.62 18.16
C SER A 683 -3.75 16.00 17.76
N ASN A 684 -3.72 16.28 16.45
CA ASN A 684 -3.45 17.63 15.95
C ASN A 684 -4.58 18.62 16.29
N VAL A 685 -5.81 18.12 16.46
CA VAL A 685 -6.98 18.92 16.84
C VAL A 685 -6.85 19.41 18.26
N ASP A 686 -6.62 18.49 19.22
CA ASP A 686 -6.50 18.81 20.63
C ASP A 686 -5.25 19.67 20.93
N ASN A 687 -4.21 19.57 20.11
CA ASN A 687 -2.94 20.28 20.25
C ASN A 687 -2.78 21.49 19.31
N ALA A 688 -3.82 21.88 18.56
CA ALA A 688 -3.77 22.97 17.58
C ALA A 688 -3.27 24.31 18.17
N TYR A 689 -3.55 24.57 19.46
CA TYR A 689 -3.09 25.78 20.18
C TYR A 689 -1.56 25.92 20.24
N LYS A 690 -0.81 24.82 20.06
CA LYS A 690 0.67 24.82 20.07
C LYS A 690 1.29 25.33 18.77
N LEU A 691 0.52 25.54 17.70
CA LEU A 691 1.07 25.96 16.40
C LEU A 691 1.88 27.26 16.53
N GLN A 692 3.14 27.23 16.06
CA GLN A 692 4.03 28.39 16.01
C GLN A 692 4.56 28.70 14.60
N GLY A 693 4.71 27.66 13.76
CA GLY A 693 5.23 27.79 12.39
C GLY A 693 4.17 28.20 11.36
N LYS A 694 4.52 28.09 10.08
CA LYS A 694 3.65 28.35 8.93
C LYS A 694 3.02 27.05 8.45
N LEU A 695 1.70 27.01 8.32
CA LEU A 695 0.95 25.82 7.99
C LEU A 695 0.06 26.05 6.77
N LEU A 696 0.16 25.16 5.77
CA LEU A 696 -0.80 25.00 4.69
C LEU A 696 -1.49 23.64 4.85
N LEU A 697 -2.82 23.65 4.94
CA LEU A 697 -3.67 22.47 4.91
C LEU A 697 -4.24 22.27 3.50
N ILE A 698 -4.23 21.03 2.99
CA ILE A 698 -4.84 20.65 1.72
C ILE A 698 -5.79 19.49 1.96
N VAL A 699 -7.01 19.55 1.42
CA VAL A 699 -8.02 18.49 1.59
C VAL A 699 -8.85 18.31 0.32
N GLY A 700 -9.10 17.06 -0.07
CA GLY A 700 -10.09 16.72 -1.07
C GLY A 700 -11.49 16.75 -0.46
N GLU A 701 -12.43 17.43 -1.13
CA GLU A 701 -13.82 17.58 -0.64
C GLU A 701 -14.53 16.23 -0.46
N MET A 702 -14.23 15.26 -1.32
CA MET A 702 -14.85 13.94 -1.38
C MET A 702 -13.93 12.83 -0.89
N ASP A 703 -12.96 13.13 -0.03
CA ASP A 703 -11.99 12.13 0.45
C ASP A 703 -12.70 10.96 1.15
N ARG A 704 -12.66 9.79 0.50
CA ARG A 704 -13.29 8.54 0.99
C ARG A 704 -12.36 7.72 1.86
N ASN A 705 -11.07 8.06 1.89
CA ASN A 705 -10.07 7.35 2.68
C ASN A 705 -9.91 7.99 4.07
N VAL A 706 -9.67 9.30 4.12
CA VAL A 706 -9.59 10.08 5.37
C VAL A 706 -10.75 11.08 5.38
N ASP A 707 -11.65 10.96 6.35
CA ASP A 707 -12.80 11.83 6.49
C ASP A 707 -12.40 13.32 6.42
N PRO A 708 -12.87 14.11 5.43
CA PRO A 708 -12.55 15.53 5.30
C PRO A 708 -12.86 16.33 6.57
N SER A 709 -13.83 15.87 7.37
CA SER A 709 -14.17 16.48 8.64
C SER A 709 -13.01 16.51 9.62
N SER A 710 -12.04 15.61 9.50
CA SER A 710 -10.81 15.62 10.32
C SER A 710 -10.00 16.90 10.09
N THR A 711 -9.84 17.33 8.83
CA THR A 711 -9.21 18.62 8.49
C THR A 711 -10.07 19.80 8.96
N MET A 712 -11.39 19.75 8.76
CA MET A 712 -12.27 20.84 9.20
C MET A 712 -12.30 21.01 10.73
N GLN A 713 -12.15 19.94 11.51
CA GLN A 713 -12.01 20.03 12.97
C GLN A 713 -10.69 20.72 13.37
N VAL A 714 -9.59 20.42 12.69
CA VAL A 714 -8.32 21.12 12.90
C VAL A 714 -8.46 22.61 12.55
N VAL A 715 -9.07 22.95 11.43
CA VAL A 715 -9.37 24.33 11.03
C VAL A 715 -10.13 25.06 12.14
N ASN A 716 -11.21 24.46 12.64
CA ASN A 716 -12.00 25.02 13.75
C ASN A 716 -11.18 25.22 15.03
N ALA A 717 -10.32 24.25 15.38
CA ALA A 717 -9.46 24.35 16.56
C ALA A 717 -8.41 25.46 16.42
N LEU A 718 -7.80 25.61 15.24
CA LEU A 718 -6.85 26.68 14.93
C LEU A 718 -7.51 28.07 14.99
N ILE A 719 -8.74 28.22 14.46
CA ILE A 719 -9.52 29.47 14.54
C ILE A 719 -9.80 29.83 16.00
N LYS A 720 -10.28 28.87 16.81
CA LYS A 720 -10.53 29.09 18.25
C LYS A 720 -9.27 29.47 19.02
N ALA A 721 -8.12 28.89 18.63
CA ALA A 721 -6.82 29.21 19.18
C ALA A 721 -6.20 30.49 18.60
N LYS A 722 -6.90 31.21 17.71
CA LYS A 722 -6.44 32.45 17.03
C LYS A 722 -5.10 32.27 16.29
N LYS A 723 -4.91 31.10 15.66
CA LYS A 723 -3.70 30.78 14.88
C LYS A 723 -3.89 31.18 13.41
N THR A 724 -2.81 31.59 12.76
CA THR A 724 -2.78 31.89 11.33
C THR A 724 -2.33 30.66 10.56
N PHE A 725 -3.06 30.31 9.50
CA PHE A 725 -2.79 29.18 8.62
C PHE A 725 -3.43 29.38 7.26
N ASP A 726 -3.02 28.61 6.26
CA ASP A 726 -3.62 28.58 4.93
C ASP A 726 -4.38 27.27 4.73
N LEU A 727 -5.47 27.32 3.93
CA LEU A 727 -6.30 26.17 3.61
C LEU A 727 -6.58 26.12 2.10
N LEU A 728 -6.40 24.94 1.51
CA LEU A 728 -6.79 24.62 0.13
C LEU A 728 -7.77 23.44 0.15
N VAL A 729 -9.01 23.68 -0.24
CA VAL A 729 -10.00 22.64 -0.50
C VAL A 729 -10.03 22.38 -2.01
N ILE A 730 -9.95 21.11 -2.42
CA ILE A 730 -10.04 20.69 -3.83
C ILE A 730 -11.45 20.13 -4.07
N PRO A 731 -12.35 20.89 -4.73
CA PRO A 731 -13.72 20.46 -4.97
C PRO A 731 -13.78 19.15 -5.78
N GLY A 732 -14.69 18.26 -5.40
CA GLY A 732 -14.94 16.99 -6.06
C GLY A 732 -13.80 15.94 -5.95
N ALA A 733 -12.65 16.31 -5.42
CA ALA A 733 -11.50 15.40 -5.33
C ALA A 733 -11.61 14.42 -4.16
N ASP A 734 -11.19 13.18 -4.40
CA ASP A 734 -11.00 12.13 -3.39
C ASP A 734 -9.68 12.35 -2.62
N HIS A 735 -9.11 11.31 -2.06
CA HIS A 735 -7.87 11.33 -1.27
C HIS A 735 -6.67 11.86 -2.09
N THR A 736 -6.24 13.09 -1.83
CA THR A 736 -5.32 13.80 -2.72
C THR A 736 -4.40 14.79 -1.99
N SER A 737 -3.24 15.06 -2.59
CA SER A 737 -2.38 16.23 -2.28
C SER A 737 -2.74 17.47 -3.12
N GLY A 738 -3.79 17.38 -3.95
CA GLY A 738 -4.25 18.49 -4.80
C GLY A 738 -3.73 18.45 -6.24
N GLY A 739 -3.06 17.36 -6.68
CA GLY A 739 -2.50 17.21 -8.01
C GLY A 739 -1.52 18.33 -8.36
N ASP A 740 -1.43 18.69 -9.65
CA ASP A 740 -0.50 19.74 -10.13
C ASP A 740 -0.76 21.11 -9.47
N TYR A 741 -2.03 21.43 -9.18
CA TYR A 741 -2.35 22.69 -8.50
C TYR A 741 -1.89 22.66 -7.03
N GLY A 742 -2.10 21.57 -6.34
CA GLY A 742 -1.62 21.36 -4.97
C GLY A 742 -0.09 21.37 -4.87
N ASP A 743 0.58 20.73 -5.82
CA ASP A 743 2.04 20.74 -5.93
C ASP A 743 2.57 22.17 -6.06
N ARG A 744 1.97 22.96 -6.96
CA ARG A 744 2.33 24.36 -7.15
C ARG A 744 2.11 25.20 -5.90
N LYS A 745 0.96 25.03 -5.22
CA LYS A 745 0.67 25.73 -3.95
C LYS A 745 1.67 25.38 -2.86
N ARG A 746 2.07 24.12 -2.78
CA ARG A 746 3.12 23.66 -1.87
C ARG A 746 4.47 24.32 -2.18
N TRP A 747 4.86 24.39 -3.45
CA TRP A 747 6.11 25.04 -3.87
C TRP A 747 6.12 26.53 -3.51
N ASP A 748 5.05 27.25 -3.88
CA ASP A 748 4.88 28.68 -3.57
C ASP A 748 4.96 28.92 -2.04
N PHE A 749 4.33 28.03 -1.25
CA PHE A 749 4.33 28.13 0.19
C PHE A 749 5.73 27.95 0.80
N PHE A 750 6.51 26.99 0.32
CA PHE A 750 7.89 26.81 0.76
C PHE A 750 8.80 27.95 0.28
N VAL A 751 8.69 28.38 -0.97
CA VAL A 751 9.50 29.49 -1.50
C VAL A 751 9.25 30.75 -0.70
N HIS A 752 8.00 31.12 -0.46
CA HIS A 752 7.65 32.28 0.32
C HIS A 752 8.14 32.20 1.77
N ASN A 753 7.86 31.08 2.46
CA ASN A 753 8.07 30.99 3.92
C ASN A 753 9.46 30.49 4.35
N LEU A 754 10.23 29.79 3.49
CA LEU A 754 11.58 29.32 3.81
C LEU A 754 12.70 30.12 3.11
N LEU A 755 12.46 30.56 1.85
CA LEU A 755 13.42 31.38 1.13
C LEU A 755 13.19 32.87 1.30
N GLY A 756 11.98 33.30 1.71
CA GLY A 756 11.60 34.72 1.78
C GLY A 756 11.52 35.38 0.41
N ALA A 757 11.29 34.58 -0.63
CA ALA A 757 11.13 35.05 -2.01
C ALA A 757 9.68 35.02 -2.42
N GLU A 758 9.27 35.97 -3.28
CA GLU A 758 7.91 35.96 -3.84
C GLU A 758 7.81 34.96 -4.99
N PRO A 759 6.82 34.03 -4.94
CA PRO A 759 6.51 33.14 -6.06
C PRO A 759 6.14 33.92 -7.32
N PRO A 760 6.31 33.34 -8.54
CA PRO A 760 5.91 33.99 -9.79
C PRO A 760 4.42 34.31 -9.80
N ASP A 761 4.06 35.55 -10.22
CA ASP A 761 2.66 35.91 -10.49
C ASP A 761 2.15 35.15 -11.72
N ARG A 762 1.17 34.29 -11.51
CA ARG A 762 0.57 33.47 -12.57
C ARG A 762 -0.78 34.00 -13.06
N ASN A 763 -1.33 35.01 -12.40
CA ASN A 763 -2.61 35.60 -12.79
C ASN A 763 -2.45 36.55 -14.01
N GLY A 764 -1.26 37.08 -14.18
CA GLY A 764 -0.94 37.93 -15.34
C GLY A 764 -0.68 37.18 -16.67
N THR A 765 -0.59 35.85 -16.65
CA THR A 765 -0.32 35.04 -17.86
C THR A 765 -1.60 34.32 -18.28
N PRO A 766 -2.13 34.54 -19.52
CA PRO A 766 -3.27 33.75 -20.00
C PRO A 766 -2.90 32.27 -20.04
N VAL A 767 -3.59 31.45 -19.21
CA VAL A 767 -3.46 30.00 -19.31
C VAL A 767 -4.27 29.54 -20.52
N VAL A 768 -3.62 29.08 -21.56
CA VAL A 768 -4.27 28.30 -22.61
C VAL A 768 -4.66 26.98 -22.00
N VAL A 769 -5.91 26.83 -21.58
CA VAL A 769 -6.46 25.55 -21.16
C VAL A 769 -6.53 24.68 -22.40
N SER A 770 -5.56 23.78 -22.56
CA SER A 770 -5.67 22.72 -23.56
C SER A 770 -6.83 21.83 -23.17
N SER A 771 -7.85 21.77 -24.01
CA SER A 771 -9.03 20.92 -23.84
C SER A 771 -8.72 19.43 -24.10
N SER A 772 -7.71 18.87 -23.45
CA SER A 772 -7.31 17.47 -23.58
C SER A 772 -7.34 16.76 -22.23
N SER A 773 -8.55 16.56 -21.72
CA SER A 773 -8.86 15.46 -20.81
C SER A 773 -10.39 15.30 -20.76
N LYS A 774 -10.93 14.62 -21.74
CA LYS A 774 -12.19 13.89 -21.62
C LYS A 774 -11.89 12.40 -21.63
#